data_e2e1d02d5615fb122781de7c168f3079
#
_entry.id   e2e1d02d5615fb122781de7c168f3079
#
_cell.length_a   1.000
_cell.length_b   1.000
_cell.length_c   1.000
_cell.angle_alpha   90.00
_cell.angle_beta   90.00
_cell.angle_gamma   90.00
#
_symmetry.space_group_name_H-M   'P 1'
#
loop_
_entity.id
_entity.type
_entity.pdbx_description
1 polymer ?
#
loop_
_entity_poly.entity_id
_entity_poly.type
_entity_poly.pdbx_seq_one_letter_code
_entity_poly.pdbx_strand_id
1 'polypeptide(L)'
;MHKTLLALALAATTPLHAAEAEDALITVTGKGLKDLPGDAALSLVVIDRGRILNSGSNRLESVLADIAGQAQFRRSDSRSANATSQGITLRGLGGNASSRALLVLDGVPQADPFGGWVAFPSFATGRLDRIRVTRGGGSGYWGAGALAGTIELESVGAEALQPVMGSIALGSRESLDAQGSLGLRREGGFAMVSAAYGRGDGFIPIVARNRGPVDRPAPYEQASANLRVVVRIAPDTEAQVTATAFTDSRERGTEFSRNTSEGVDAALRVVGRGTWGWQALAYVQTRNFTSDFAAINAARTTATQTLAQYDTPATGWGGRLEIAPPLGSGITLRLGADTRQLSGQTNELFTFVAGRPIRLREAGGRTGTTGLFADASLEAGIVTATLAARLDWWAIRNGRLLETTLATGAPFTTLRFADRSGEEFTGRAGLAIKAADGFILRSAAYRGWRLPTLNELYRPFRVGPDATAANALLNPERVTGVDAGFTLSPAAGISIGVTAFWNRMDDTIANVTQGAGPGTFTGVGFVAAGGLYRQRQNLDALEVWGWEVDASAKLGDIALRGSFSQVDPTIRATGAAALLNGLRPAQTPRTNLSAGIDYSGRLFSASATVRHIASQFEDDQNSRSLAAATMVDALLLVPVIKGVALEGRVENLFDEEVQAALSGAGVVERALPRTVWVGARISF
;
A
#
# COMPACT_ATOMS: atom_id res chain seq x y z
N MET A 1 -12.81 -24.31 -12.95
CA MET A 1 -14.12 -24.04 -12.35
C MET A 1 -14.46 -22.56 -12.51
N HIS A 2 -14.87 -22.19 -13.71
CA HIS A 2 -15.15 -20.79 -14.09
C HIS A 2 -16.59 -20.70 -14.55
N LYS A 3 -17.52 -20.40 -13.62
CA LYS A 3 -18.90 -19.93 -13.93
C LYS A 3 -19.69 -19.88 -12.64
N THR A 4 -19.59 -18.81 -11.84
CA THR A 4 -20.63 -18.42 -10.87
C THR A 4 -20.22 -17.11 -10.16
N LEU A 5 -20.25 -15.98 -10.84
CA LEU A 5 -20.10 -14.65 -10.23
C LEU A 5 -20.89 -13.59 -11.00
N LEU A 6 -22.14 -13.91 -11.33
CA LEU A 6 -23.03 -12.91 -11.95
C LEU A 6 -24.51 -13.18 -11.62
N ALA A 7 -24.85 -13.23 -10.34
CA ALA A 7 -26.25 -13.26 -9.93
C ALA A 7 -26.40 -12.89 -8.45
N LEU A 8 -26.26 -11.62 -8.10
CA LEU A 8 -26.79 -11.07 -6.83
C LEU A 8 -26.93 -9.55 -6.89
N ALA A 9 -27.78 -9.07 -7.75
CA ALA A 9 -28.24 -7.68 -7.71
C ALA A 9 -29.58 -7.55 -8.41
N LEU A 10 -30.66 -8.02 -7.80
CA LEU A 10 -32.03 -7.56 -8.08
C LEU A 10 -32.99 -8.20 -7.06
N ALA A 11 -33.22 -7.52 -5.96
CA ALA A 11 -34.49 -7.60 -5.22
C ALA A 11 -34.46 -6.67 -4.02
N ALA A 12 -35.11 -5.55 -4.12
CA ALA A 12 -35.91 -4.91 -3.07
C ALA A 12 -36.27 -3.48 -3.48
N THR A 13 -37.40 -3.34 -4.17
CA THR A 13 -38.12 -2.07 -4.26
C THR A 13 -39.41 -2.20 -3.45
N THR A 14 -39.44 -1.60 -2.27
CA THR A 14 -40.66 -1.22 -1.60
C THR A 14 -40.64 0.29 -1.38
N PRO A 15 -41.71 1.04 -1.71
CA PRO A 15 -41.72 2.48 -1.48
C PRO A 15 -42.04 2.77 0.00
N LEU A 16 -41.14 3.50 0.68
CA LEU A 16 -41.42 4.15 1.94
C LEU A 16 -42.11 5.51 1.67
N HIS A 17 -43.26 5.74 2.26
CA HIS A 17 -43.93 7.02 2.29
C HIS A 17 -43.20 7.97 3.26
N ALA A 18 -42.98 9.17 2.80
CA ALA A 18 -42.33 10.25 3.56
C ALA A 18 -43.39 11.04 4.36
N ALA A 19 -43.04 11.37 5.60
CA ALA A 19 -43.71 12.45 6.35
C ALA A 19 -42.77 13.69 6.26
N GLU A 20 -43.33 14.82 5.84
CA GLU A 20 -42.65 16.10 5.74
C GLU A 20 -42.36 16.68 7.14
N ALA A 21 -41.09 17.00 7.38
CA ALA A 21 -40.66 17.95 8.41
C ALA A 21 -39.55 18.80 7.79
N GLU A 22 -39.77 20.10 7.73
CA GLU A 22 -38.73 21.10 7.40
C GLU A 22 -37.69 21.09 8.52
N ASP A 23 -36.60 20.33 8.34
CA ASP A 23 -35.40 20.41 9.17
C ASP A 23 -34.19 20.60 8.27
N ALA A 24 -33.23 21.38 8.72
CA ALA A 24 -32.00 21.73 8.00
C ALA A 24 -31.40 20.46 7.36
N LEU A 25 -31.42 20.41 6.04
CA LEU A 25 -30.96 19.26 5.24
C LEU A 25 -29.51 18.96 5.58
N ILE A 26 -29.24 18.00 6.44
CA ILE A 26 -27.91 17.43 6.61
C ILE A 26 -27.59 16.67 5.34
N THR A 27 -26.67 17.20 4.56
CA THR A 27 -26.21 16.57 3.32
C THR A 27 -25.54 15.23 3.65
N VAL A 28 -26.02 14.15 3.06
CA VAL A 28 -25.38 12.84 3.14
C VAL A 28 -24.03 12.92 2.47
N THR A 29 -22.96 12.76 3.22
CA THR A 29 -21.59 12.99 2.73
C THR A 29 -20.89 11.71 2.27
N GLY A 30 -21.21 10.58 2.90
CA GLY A 30 -20.45 9.33 2.73
C GLY A 30 -19.07 9.35 3.39
N LYS A 31 -18.76 10.34 4.22
CA LYS A 31 -17.48 10.47 4.94
C LYS A 31 -17.58 9.94 6.38
N GLY A 32 -16.44 9.73 7.03
CA GLY A 32 -16.37 9.47 8.48
C GLY A 32 -16.67 10.69 9.34
N LEU A 33 -16.33 10.65 10.60
CA LEU A 33 -16.31 11.83 11.46
C LEU A 33 -15.32 12.87 10.90
N LYS A 34 -15.53 14.16 11.23
CA LYS A 34 -14.65 15.25 10.79
C LYS A 34 -13.21 15.00 11.23
N ASP A 35 -12.24 15.46 10.40
CA ASP A 35 -10.84 15.48 10.78
C ASP A 35 -10.63 16.28 12.08
N LEU A 36 -9.61 15.90 12.85
CA LEU A 36 -9.28 16.62 14.08
C LEU A 36 -8.47 17.88 13.76
N PRO A 37 -8.70 19.00 14.44
CA PRO A 37 -7.89 20.21 14.27
C PRO A 37 -6.39 19.97 14.50
N GLY A 38 -6.05 19.04 15.38
CA GLY A 38 -4.68 18.66 15.70
C GLY A 38 -3.89 18.04 14.54
N ASP A 39 -4.54 17.65 13.45
CA ASP A 39 -3.85 17.17 12.25
C ASP A 39 -2.91 18.23 11.65
N ALA A 40 -3.18 19.53 11.89
CA ALA A 40 -2.30 20.63 11.51
C ALA A 40 -0.90 20.57 12.15
N ALA A 41 -0.76 19.88 13.28
CA ALA A 41 0.52 19.69 13.98
C ALA A 41 1.35 18.51 13.38
N LEU A 42 0.78 17.74 12.46
CA LEU A 42 1.40 16.54 11.90
C LEU A 42 1.99 16.82 10.50
N SER A 43 2.94 15.98 10.08
CA SER A 43 3.44 15.99 8.69
C SER A 43 2.41 15.32 7.79
N LEU A 44 1.48 16.10 7.26
CA LEU A 44 0.35 15.68 6.45
C LEU A 44 0.49 16.17 5.01
N VAL A 45 0.27 15.27 4.03
CA VAL A 45 0.13 15.59 2.61
C VAL A 45 -1.23 15.13 2.12
N VAL A 46 -1.89 15.97 1.33
CA VAL A 46 -3.17 15.66 0.71
C VAL A 46 -3.03 15.69 -0.80
N ILE A 47 -3.47 14.63 -1.47
CA ILE A 47 -3.59 14.56 -2.92
C ILE A 47 -5.08 14.63 -3.25
N ASP A 48 -5.49 15.66 -3.95
CA ASP A 48 -6.87 15.87 -4.35
C ASP A 48 -7.28 15.02 -5.56
N ARG A 49 -8.59 14.94 -5.81
CA ARG A 49 -9.18 14.22 -6.93
C ARG A 49 -8.64 14.68 -8.29
N GLY A 50 -8.42 15.98 -8.47
CA GLY A 50 -7.90 16.52 -9.72
C GLY A 50 -6.53 15.92 -10.05
N ARG A 51 -5.63 15.87 -9.06
CA ARG A 51 -4.32 15.23 -9.23
C ARG A 51 -4.43 13.72 -9.46
N ILE A 52 -5.29 13.03 -8.75
CA ILE A 52 -5.50 11.58 -8.91
C ILE A 52 -5.91 11.26 -10.35
N LEU A 53 -6.84 12.01 -10.91
CA LEU A 53 -7.35 11.80 -12.27
C LEU A 53 -6.42 12.29 -13.38
N ASN A 54 -5.56 13.28 -13.10
CA ASN A 54 -4.61 13.84 -14.06
C ASN A 54 -3.21 13.22 -13.98
N SER A 55 -3.09 12.03 -13.39
CA SER A 55 -1.85 11.26 -13.45
C SER A 55 -1.59 10.70 -14.85
N GLY A 56 -0.33 10.68 -15.29
CA GLY A 56 0.09 10.01 -16.53
C GLY A 56 -0.10 8.48 -16.48
N SER A 57 -0.39 7.94 -15.30
CA SER A 57 -0.72 6.53 -15.09
C SER A 57 -2.01 6.42 -14.27
N ASN A 58 -2.92 5.53 -14.68
CA ASN A 58 -4.15 5.23 -13.93
C ASN A 58 -3.92 4.28 -12.73
N ARG A 59 -2.70 4.24 -12.19
CA ARG A 59 -2.32 3.34 -11.09
C ARG A 59 -2.13 4.10 -9.80
N LEU A 60 -2.70 3.56 -8.70
CA LEU A 60 -2.58 4.17 -7.37
C LEU A 60 -1.12 4.32 -6.94
N GLU A 61 -0.31 3.28 -7.15
CA GLU A 61 1.11 3.30 -6.78
C GLU A 61 1.90 4.40 -7.51
N SER A 62 1.53 4.75 -8.73
CA SER A 62 2.16 5.86 -9.47
C SER A 62 1.75 7.23 -8.90
N VAL A 63 0.52 7.37 -8.41
CA VAL A 63 0.07 8.59 -7.72
C VAL A 63 0.80 8.73 -6.38
N LEU A 64 0.95 7.63 -5.64
CA LEU A 64 1.65 7.62 -4.35
C LEU A 64 3.15 7.93 -4.49
N ALA A 65 3.75 7.60 -5.63
CA ALA A 65 5.17 7.92 -5.91
C ALA A 65 5.46 9.43 -6.01
N ASP A 66 4.44 10.29 -6.05
CA ASP A 66 4.60 11.75 -5.96
C ASP A 66 4.90 12.25 -4.54
N ILE A 67 4.79 11.39 -3.53
CA ILE A 67 4.89 11.78 -2.12
C ILE A 67 6.33 11.66 -1.64
N ALA A 68 6.86 12.73 -1.07
CA ALA A 68 8.19 12.74 -0.47
C ALA A 68 8.34 11.63 0.58
N GLY A 69 9.42 10.86 0.48
CA GLY A 69 9.74 9.79 1.43
C GLY A 69 8.94 8.50 1.26
N GLN A 70 7.99 8.45 0.30
CA GLN A 70 7.30 7.20 -0.04
C GLN A 70 8.23 6.29 -0.86
N ALA A 71 8.25 5.01 -0.54
CA ALA A 71 8.93 3.99 -1.33
C ALA A 71 8.14 2.67 -1.34
N GLN A 72 8.18 2.00 -2.47
CA GLN A 72 7.76 0.60 -2.61
C GLN A 72 8.96 -0.32 -2.45
N PHE A 73 8.71 -1.56 -2.00
CA PHE A 73 9.76 -2.57 -1.88
C PHE A 73 10.46 -2.86 -3.21
N ARG A 74 9.74 -2.86 -4.34
CA ARG A 74 10.30 -2.99 -5.69
C ARG A 74 9.97 -1.76 -6.52
N ARG A 75 10.88 -1.37 -7.41
CA ARG A 75 10.72 -0.25 -8.36
C ARG A 75 9.85 -0.59 -9.57
N SER A 76 9.08 -1.66 -9.51
CA SER A 76 8.14 -2.10 -10.56
C SER A 76 6.71 -1.90 -10.10
N ASP A 77 5.84 -1.54 -11.03
CA ASP A 77 4.41 -1.39 -10.77
C ASP A 77 3.67 -2.74 -10.69
N SER A 78 2.36 -2.67 -10.42
CA SER A 78 1.49 -3.82 -10.26
C SER A 78 1.25 -4.61 -11.55
N ARG A 79 1.76 -4.20 -12.70
CA ARG A 79 1.69 -4.97 -13.96
C ARG A 79 2.83 -5.98 -14.11
N SER A 80 3.99 -5.72 -13.48
CA SER A 80 5.21 -6.50 -13.68
C SER A 80 5.88 -6.99 -12.40
N ALA A 81 5.64 -6.36 -11.25
CA ALA A 81 6.15 -6.84 -9.97
C ALA A 81 5.49 -8.15 -9.53
N ASN A 82 6.15 -8.94 -8.69
CA ASN A 82 5.45 -10.00 -7.96
C ASN A 82 4.46 -9.35 -6.99
N ALA A 83 3.23 -9.88 -6.93
CA ALA A 83 2.18 -9.34 -6.07
C ALA A 83 2.62 -9.25 -4.60
N THR A 84 3.40 -10.22 -4.12
CA THR A 84 3.91 -10.25 -2.73
C THR A 84 5.08 -9.29 -2.47
N SER A 85 5.59 -8.56 -3.48
CA SER A 85 6.65 -7.56 -3.31
C SER A 85 6.16 -6.12 -3.36
N GLN A 86 4.89 -5.89 -3.02
CA GLN A 86 4.25 -4.57 -3.08
C GLN A 86 3.98 -3.96 -1.69
N GLY A 87 4.94 -4.10 -0.79
CA GLY A 87 4.94 -3.39 0.48
C GLY A 87 5.25 -1.90 0.32
N ILE A 88 4.66 -1.06 1.19
CA ILE A 88 4.83 0.39 1.21
C ILE A 88 5.52 0.81 2.50
N THR A 89 6.45 1.76 2.38
CA THR A 89 7.10 2.41 3.52
C THR A 89 7.19 3.92 3.31
N LEU A 90 7.45 4.64 4.39
CA LEU A 90 7.69 6.08 4.42
C LEU A 90 8.99 6.38 5.17
N ARG A 91 9.59 7.55 4.91
CA ARG A 91 10.75 8.09 5.64
C ARG A 91 11.96 7.15 5.72
N GLY A 92 12.17 6.33 4.70
CA GLY A 92 13.35 5.47 4.64
C GLY A 92 13.44 4.37 5.71
N LEU A 93 12.31 3.98 6.33
CA LEU A 93 12.24 2.93 7.35
C LEU A 93 12.41 1.52 6.76
N GLY A 94 13.24 1.38 5.73
CA GLY A 94 13.66 0.13 5.12
C GLY A 94 12.63 -0.48 4.17
N GLY A 95 13.12 -1.15 3.14
CA GLY A 95 12.30 -1.92 2.20
C GLY A 95 11.91 -3.27 2.81
N ASN A 96 10.60 -3.56 2.82
CA ASN A 96 10.06 -4.86 3.16
C ASN A 96 8.88 -5.19 2.24
N ALA A 97 8.72 -6.45 1.90
CA ALA A 97 7.54 -6.95 1.17
C ALA A 97 6.25 -6.73 1.96
N SER A 98 6.31 -6.84 3.28
CA SER A 98 5.24 -6.44 4.20
C SER A 98 5.29 -4.91 4.42
N SER A 99 4.14 -4.25 4.35
CA SER A 99 4.06 -2.79 4.48
C SER A 99 4.42 -2.33 5.90
N ARG A 100 5.13 -1.20 5.99
CA ARG A 100 5.39 -0.45 7.23
C ARG A 100 4.55 0.82 7.34
N ALA A 101 3.95 1.28 6.24
CA ALA A 101 2.87 2.26 6.25
C ALA A 101 1.53 1.54 6.13
N LEU A 102 0.53 1.99 6.90
CA LEU A 102 -0.80 1.42 6.85
C LEU A 102 -1.62 2.10 5.75
N LEU A 103 -1.99 1.34 4.72
CA LEU A 103 -2.98 1.77 3.73
C LEU A 103 -4.38 1.51 4.29
N VAL A 104 -5.24 2.52 4.25
CA VAL A 104 -6.62 2.48 4.73
C VAL A 104 -7.55 2.99 3.64
N LEU A 105 -8.63 2.29 3.36
CA LEU A 105 -9.69 2.74 2.46
C LEU A 105 -10.99 2.90 3.23
N ASP A 106 -11.53 4.12 3.30
CA ASP A 106 -12.76 4.44 4.01
C ASP A 106 -12.80 3.88 5.46
N GLY A 107 -11.66 3.88 6.15
CA GLY A 107 -11.50 3.35 7.51
C GLY A 107 -11.09 1.89 7.61
N VAL A 108 -11.08 1.13 6.51
CA VAL A 108 -10.71 -0.29 6.48
C VAL A 108 -9.24 -0.48 6.12
N PRO A 109 -8.41 -1.12 6.97
CA PRO A 109 -7.02 -1.46 6.63
C PRO A 109 -6.95 -2.38 5.41
N GLN A 110 -6.00 -2.14 4.50
CA GLN A 110 -5.92 -2.77 3.17
C GLN A 110 -4.70 -3.65 2.94
N ALA A 111 -3.94 -3.97 3.97
CA ALA A 111 -2.84 -4.93 3.86
C ALA A 111 -3.36 -6.38 3.78
N ASP A 112 -2.73 -7.20 2.94
CA ASP A 112 -3.03 -8.63 2.82
C ASP A 112 -2.95 -9.33 4.19
N PRO A 113 -3.96 -10.15 4.60
CA PRO A 113 -3.99 -10.76 5.93
C PRO A 113 -2.89 -11.77 6.20
N PHE A 114 -2.32 -12.41 5.15
CA PHE A 114 -1.22 -13.38 5.31
C PHE A 114 0.14 -12.71 5.29
N GLY A 115 0.37 -11.78 4.37
CA GLY A 115 1.71 -11.30 4.08
C GLY A 115 1.93 -9.79 4.21
N GLY A 116 0.89 -8.98 4.38
CA GLY A 116 1.01 -7.55 4.64
C GLY A 116 1.36 -6.68 3.41
N TRP A 117 1.37 -7.24 2.20
CA TRP A 117 1.50 -6.47 0.96
C TRP A 117 0.19 -5.79 0.57
N VAL A 118 0.24 -4.90 -0.41
CA VAL A 118 -0.93 -4.17 -0.93
C VAL A 118 -1.33 -4.72 -2.29
N ALA A 119 -2.60 -5.08 -2.45
CA ALA A 119 -3.17 -5.50 -3.73
C ALA A 119 -3.58 -4.27 -4.56
N PHE A 120 -2.62 -3.55 -5.16
CA PHE A 120 -2.88 -2.32 -5.91
C PHE A 120 -3.95 -2.42 -7.00
N PRO A 121 -4.09 -3.52 -7.74
CA PRO A 121 -5.17 -3.65 -8.74
C PRO A 121 -6.59 -3.54 -8.19
N SER A 122 -6.79 -3.67 -6.87
CA SER A 122 -8.10 -3.46 -6.24
C SER A 122 -8.52 -1.99 -6.14
N PHE A 123 -7.60 -1.02 -6.39
CA PHE A 123 -7.83 0.41 -6.21
C PHE A 123 -7.90 1.15 -7.54
N ALA A 124 -9.08 1.12 -8.19
CA ALA A 124 -9.35 1.99 -9.34
C ALA A 124 -9.29 3.47 -8.91
N THR A 125 -8.41 4.25 -9.53
CA THR A 125 -8.21 5.68 -9.18
C THR A 125 -9.45 6.53 -9.40
N GLY A 126 -10.27 6.19 -10.38
CA GLY A 126 -11.51 6.89 -10.68
C GLY A 126 -12.55 6.94 -9.56
N ARG A 127 -12.50 5.99 -8.60
CA ARG A 127 -13.41 5.96 -7.45
C ARG A 127 -12.93 6.75 -6.23
N LEU A 128 -11.70 7.28 -6.26
CA LEU A 128 -11.10 8.01 -5.14
C LEU A 128 -11.37 9.51 -5.25
N ASP A 129 -11.66 10.12 -4.12
CA ASP A 129 -11.85 11.57 -3.97
C ASP A 129 -10.57 12.24 -3.47
N ARG A 130 -9.91 11.62 -2.48
CA ARG A 130 -8.77 12.19 -1.78
C ARG A 130 -7.84 11.10 -1.26
N ILE A 131 -6.55 11.40 -1.20
CA ILE A 131 -5.56 10.59 -0.50
C ILE A 131 -4.89 11.46 0.55
N ARG A 132 -4.90 11.02 1.81
CA ARG A 132 -4.20 11.67 2.91
C ARG A 132 -3.03 10.82 3.33
N VAL A 133 -1.86 11.41 3.45
CA VAL A 133 -0.66 10.71 3.92
C VAL A 133 -0.13 11.43 5.15
N THR A 134 -0.22 10.75 6.29
CA THR A 134 0.40 11.19 7.54
C THR A 134 1.73 10.47 7.68
N ARG A 135 2.82 11.23 7.65
CA ARG A 135 4.18 10.71 7.81
C ARG A 135 4.58 10.71 9.27
N GLY A 136 5.26 9.63 9.72
CA GLY A 136 5.54 9.39 11.13
C GLY A 136 4.50 8.48 11.78
N GLY A 137 4.75 8.02 13.00
CA GLY A 137 3.95 6.99 13.66
C GLY A 137 2.45 7.29 13.74
N GLY A 138 1.66 6.67 12.87
CA GLY A 138 0.20 6.78 12.86
C GLY A 138 -0.51 5.91 13.90
N SER A 139 0.23 5.07 14.65
CA SER A 139 -0.35 4.05 15.52
C SER A 139 -1.11 4.61 16.72
N GLY A 140 -0.90 5.86 17.12
CA GLY A 140 -1.66 6.48 18.19
C GLY A 140 -3.18 6.56 17.93
N TYR A 141 -3.59 6.56 16.66
CA TYR A 141 -4.99 6.51 16.27
C TYR A 141 -5.33 5.18 15.54
N TRP A 142 -4.52 4.74 14.58
CA TRP A 142 -4.80 3.59 13.74
C TRP A 142 -4.34 2.24 14.31
N GLY A 143 -3.48 2.23 15.33
CA GLY A 143 -2.96 1.02 15.96
C GLY A 143 -1.90 0.30 15.12
N ALA A 144 -1.90 -1.02 15.24
CA ALA A 144 -0.91 -1.89 14.61
C ALA A 144 -0.84 -1.74 13.09
N GLY A 145 0.37 -1.64 12.56
CA GLY A 145 0.65 -1.52 11.11
C GLY A 145 0.92 -0.09 10.65
N ALA A 146 0.50 0.95 11.38
CA ALA A 146 0.79 2.34 11.07
C ALA A 146 2.18 2.78 11.59
N LEU A 147 3.19 1.92 11.39
CA LEU A 147 4.55 2.09 11.93
C LEU A 147 5.24 3.33 11.34
N ALA A 148 5.32 3.42 10.01
CA ALA A 148 5.96 4.54 9.29
C ALA A 148 5.00 5.71 9.03
N GLY A 149 3.71 5.50 9.26
CA GLY A 149 2.65 6.45 8.98
C GLY A 149 1.42 5.78 8.37
N THR A 150 0.47 6.60 7.86
CA THR A 150 -0.77 6.13 7.24
C THR A 150 -0.95 6.73 5.85
N ILE A 151 -1.58 5.96 4.97
CA ILE A 151 -2.06 6.39 3.67
C ILE A 151 -3.57 6.12 3.64
N GLU A 152 -4.36 7.16 3.78
CA GLU A 152 -5.81 7.09 3.87
C GLU A 152 -6.42 7.44 2.51
N LEU A 153 -7.12 6.49 1.91
CA LEU A 153 -7.86 6.62 0.67
C LEU A 153 -9.32 6.91 1.01
N GLU A 154 -9.86 7.97 0.47
CA GLU A 154 -11.26 8.31 0.60
C GLU A 154 -11.97 8.10 -0.73
N SER A 155 -13.06 7.34 -0.71
CA SER A 155 -13.91 7.16 -1.89
C SER A 155 -14.75 8.41 -2.16
N VAL A 156 -15.15 8.58 -3.42
CA VAL A 156 -16.03 9.65 -3.87
C VAL A 156 -17.28 9.73 -2.99
N GLY A 157 -17.52 10.93 -2.44
CA GLY A 157 -18.72 11.28 -1.69
C GLY A 157 -19.80 11.91 -2.59
N ALA A 158 -20.93 12.31 -1.99
CA ALA A 158 -22.06 12.87 -2.71
C ALA A 158 -21.72 14.09 -3.55
N GLU A 159 -20.79 14.96 -3.09
CA GLU A 159 -20.44 16.21 -3.77
C GLU A 159 -19.70 15.99 -5.10
N ALA A 160 -18.76 15.01 -5.12
CA ALA A 160 -17.92 14.70 -6.27
C ALA A 160 -18.49 13.56 -7.13
N LEU A 161 -19.69 13.05 -6.79
CA LEU A 161 -20.35 11.97 -7.50
C LEU A 161 -20.85 12.47 -8.85
N GLN A 162 -20.44 11.80 -9.92
CA GLN A 162 -20.91 12.03 -11.28
C GLN A 162 -21.83 10.89 -11.72
N PRO A 163 -22.91 11.19 -12.49
CA PRO A 163 -23.79 10.15 -13.02
C PRO A 163 -23.06 9.11 -13.85
N VAL A 164 -22.13 9.53 -14.70
CA VAL A 164 -21.31 8.66 -15.55
C VAL A 164 -19.91 9.23 -15.62
N MET A 165 -18.92 8.43 -15.29
CA MET A 165 -17.51 8.75 -15.52
C MET A 165 -16.77 7.49 -16.00
N GLY A 166 -15.84 7.66 -16.95
CA GLY A 166 -15.02 6.55 -17.38
C GLY A 166 -13.89 6.94 -18.30
N SER A 167 -12.99 6.01 -18.54
CA SER A 167 -11.94 6.09 -19.55
C SER A 167 -11.67 4.73 -20.15
N ILE A 168 -11.29 4.73 -21.42
CA ILE A 168 -10.79 3.56 -22.14
C ILE A 168 -9.60 3.99 -22.98
N ALA A 169 -8.50 3.25 -22.90
CA ALA A 169 -7.29 3.53 -23.66
C ALA A 169 -6.63 2.24 -24.15
N LEU A 170 -6.16 2.28 -25.39
CA LEU A 170 -5.31 1.27 -25.99
C LEU A 170 -3.86 1.73 -25.87
N GLY A 171 -2.99 0.81 -25.54
CA GLY A 171 -1.58 1.12 -25.27
C GLY A 171 -0.59 0.23 -25.97
N SER A 172 0.68 0.58 -25.84
CA SER A 172 1.80 -0.23 -26.35
C SER A 172 1.69 -1.68 -25.88
N ARG A 173 2.16 -2.63 -26.72
CA ARG A 173 2.19 -4.08 -26.41
C ARG A 173 0.79 -4.66 -26.15
N GLU A 174 -0.14 -4.33 -27.07
CA GLU A 174 -1.54 -4.78 -27.06
C GLU A 174 -2.27 -4.54 -25.72
N SER A 175 -1.87 -3.47 -25.04
CA SER A 175 -2.45 -3.16 -23.74
C SER A 175 -3.80 -2.46 -23.88
N LEU A 176 -4.72 -2.80 -22.99
CA LEU A 176 -6.01 -2.13 -22.76
C LEU A 176 -6.10 -1.70 -21.29
N ASP A 177 -6.54 -0.48 -21.06
CA ASP A 177 -6.83 0.07 -19.75
C ASP A 177 -8.23 0.72 -19.81
N ALA A 178 -9.17 0.25 -19.00
CA ALA A 178 -10.52 0.76 -18.94
C ALA A 178 -10.96 0.89 -17.48
N GLN A 179 -11.60 1.99 -17.15
CA GLN A 179 -12.27 2.17 -15.86
C GLN A 179 -13.55 2.99 -16.04
N GLY A 180 -14.51 2.75 -15.16
CA GLY A 180 -15.76 3.51 -15.22
C GLY A 180 -16.52 3.46 -13.91
N SER A 181 -17.39 4.44 -13.72
CA SER A 181 -18.33 4.48 -12.60
C SER A 181 -19.67 5.04 -13.03
N LEU A 182 -20.72 4.51 -12.40
CA LEU A 182 -22.09 4.98 -12.50
C LEU A 182 -22.53 5.45 -11.11
N GLY A 183 -22.98 6.69 -11.00
CA GLY A 183 -23.44 7.32 -9.78
C GLY A 183 -24.92 7.66 -9.85
N LEU A 184 -25.66 7.33 -8.80
CA LEU A 184 -27.05 7.71 -8.62
C LEU A 184 -27.19 8.48 -7.31
N ARG A 185 -27.67 9.74 -7.39
CA ARG A 185 -28.00 10.53 -6.20
C ARG A 185 -29.52 10.64 -6.07
N ARG A 186 -30.00 10.53 -4.84
CA ARG A 186 -31.38 10.75 -4.43
C ARG A 186 -31.41 11.58 -3.14
N GLU A 187 -32.59 12.10 -2.82
CA GLU A 187 -32.81 12.67 -1.51
C GLU A 187 -32.54 11.61 -0.43
N GLY A 188 -31.67 11.95 0.53
CA GLY A 188 -31.29 11.03 1.60
C GLY A 188 -30.23 9.99 1.27
N GLY A 189 -29.60 9.99 0.07
CA GLY A 189 -28.51 9.05 -0.20
C GLY A 189 -27.95 9.05 -1.60
N PHE A 190 -26.95 8.20 -1.80
CA PHE A 190 -26.40 7.94 -3.11
C PHE A 190 -25.87 6.49 -3.23
N ALA A 191 -25.75 6.03 -4.45
CA ALA A 191 -25.09 4.78 -4.78
C ALA A 191 -24.08 5.00 -5.91
N MET A 192 -22.99 4.26 -5.90
CA MET A 192 -21.98 4.23 -6.95
C MET A 192 -21.55 2.79 -7.21
N VAL A 193 -21.52 2.42 -8.47
CA VAL A 193 -20.85 1.21 -8.95
C VAL A 193 -19.66 1.64 -9.79
N SER A 194 -18.51 1.04 -9.55
CA SER A 194 -17.32 1.31 -10.36
C SER A 194 -16.61 0.01 -10.72
N ALA A 195 -15.97 -0.01 -11.88
CA ALA A 195 -15.16 -1.13 -12.34
C ALA A 195 -13.90 -0.62 -13.04
N ALA A 196 -12.86 -1.43 -12.99
CA ALA A 196 -11.64 -1.23 -13.76
C ALA A 196 -11.16 -2.55 -14.36
N TYR A 197 -10.61 -2.48 -15.55
CA TYR A 197 -10.02 -3.62 -16.25
C TYR A 197 -8.74 -3.18 -16.95
N GLY A 198 -7.69 -3.95 -16.81
CA GLY A 198 -6.41 -3.73 -17.48
C GLY A 198 -5.79 -5.04 -17.93
N ARG A 199 -5.30 -5.09 -19.17
CA ARG A 199 -4.53 -6.21 -19.71
C ARG A 199 -3.44 -5.74 -20.64
N GLY A 200 -2.47 -6.59 -20.90
CA GLY A 200 -1.43 -6.36 -21.92
C GLY A 200 -0.45 -7.52 -21.99
N ASP A 201 0.24 -7.63 -23.12
CA ASP A 201 1.26 -8.65 -23.33
C ASP A 201 2.52 -8.39 -22.49
N GLY A 202 2.60 -7.20 -21.85
CA GLY A 202 3.73 -6.83 -21.02
C GLY A 202 5.02 -6.63 -21.82
N PHE A 203 6.14 -6.81 -21.16
CA PHE A 203 7.48 -6.66 -21.73
C PHE A 203 8.40 -7.74 -21.15
N ILE A 204 9.57 -7.94 -21.77
CA ILE A 204 10.59 -8.85 -21.22
C ILE A 204 11.29 -8.16 -20.07
N PRO A 205 11.12 -8.60 -18.79
CA PRO A 205 11.69 -7.93 -17.63
C PRO A 205 13.23 -7.91 -17.62
N ILE A 206 13.85 -8.94 -18.19
CA ILE A 206 15.32 -9.00 -18.26
C ILE A 206 15.84 -8.02 -19.30
N VAL A 207 16.83 -7.21 -18.93
CA VAL A 207 17.49 -6.27 -19.85
C VAL A 207 18.16 -7.01 -21.02
N ALA A 208 18.23 -6.37 -22.21
CA ALA A 208 18.67 -7.01 -23.45
C ALA A 208 20.01 -7.75 -23.35
N ARG A 209 20.99 -7.14 -22.65
CA ARG A 209 22.33 -7.71 -22.45
C ARG A 209 22.38 -8.97 -21.57
N ASN A 210 21.33 -9.26 -20.82
CA ASN A 210 21.25 -10.43 -19.93
C ASN A 210 20.24 -11.49 -20.42
N ARG A 211 19.56 -11.28 -21.56
CA ARG A 211 18.52 -12.18 -22.04
C ARG A 211 19.06 -13.48 -22.58
N GLY A 212 18.29 -14.54 -22.34
CA GLY A 212 18.45 -15.84 -22.98
C GLY A 212 17.14 -16.37 -23.57
N PRO A 213 17.14 -17.58 -24.16
CA PRO A 213 15.97 -18.17 -24.83
C PRO A 213 14.74 -18.36 -23.93
N VAL A 214 14.88 -18.45 -22.60
CA VAL A 214 13.75 -18.61 -21.68
C VAL A 214 13.02 -17.31 -21.38
N ASP A 215 13.64 -16.15 -21.69
CA ASP A 215 13.07 -14.85 -21.36
C ASP A 215 12.01 -14.43 -22.38
N ARG A 216 10.81 -14.20 -21.89
CA ARG A 216 9.63 -13.87 -22.68
C ARG A 216 8.88 -12.67 -22.10
N PRO A 217 7.96 -12.06 -22.85
CA PRO A 217 7.07 -11.03 -22.30
C PRO A 217 6.36 -11.50 -21.02
N ALA A 218 6.04 -10.56 -20.16
CA ALA A 218 5.35 -10.75 -18.87
C ALA A 218 3.92 -10.22 -18.97
N PRO A 219 2.96 -10.98 -19.55
CA PRO A 219 1.58 -10.55 -19.70
C PRO A 219 0.89 -10.39 -18.35
N TYR A 220 -0.10 -9.50 -18.32
CA TYR A 220 -0.93 -9.26 -17.14
C TYR A 220 -2.40 -9.11 -17.52
N GLU A 221 -3.29 -9.48 -16.60
CA GLU A 221 -4.73 -9.24 -16.66
C GLU A 221 -5.25 -8.95 -15.26
N GLN A 222 -5.93 -7.81 -15.10
CA GLN A 222 -6.36 -7.28 -13.81
C GLN A 222 -7.77 -6.72 -13.93
N ALA A 223 -8.64 -7.05 -12.97
CA ALA A 223 -9.98 -6.50 -12.91
C ALA A 223 -10.35 -6.16 -11.47
N SER A 224 -11.15 -5.14 -11.29
CA SER A 224 -11.79 -4.82 -10.02
C SER A 224 -13.18 -4.26 -10.22
N ALA A 225 -14.07 -4.53 -9.25
CA ALA A 225 -15.41 -3.97 -9.19
C ALA A 225 -15.69 -3.49 -7.77
N ASN A 226 -16.42 -2.39 -7.64
CA ASN A 226 -16.76 -1.81 -6.35
C ASN A 226 -18.22 -1.33 -6.36
N LEU A 227 -18.92 -1.59 -5.26
CA LEU A 227 -20.20 -1.04 -4.91
C LEU A 227 -20.06 -0.16 -3.67
N ARG A 228 -20.62 1.04 -3.70
CA ARG A 228 -20.77 1.93 -2.56
C ARG A 228 -22.20 2.43 -2.48
N VAL A 229 -22.82 2.27 -1.33
CA VAL A 229 -24.17 2.78 -1.04
C VAL A 229 -24.14 3.55 0.26
N VAL A 230 -24.66 4.76 0.25
CA VAL A 230 -24.77 5.62 1.42
C VAL A 230 -26.20 6.09 1.54
N VAL A 231 -26.82 5.86 2.70
CA VAL A 231 -28.22 6.22 2.96
C VAL A 231 -28.34 6.88 4.33
N ARG A 232 -29.19 7.90 4.40
CA ARG A 232 -29.63 8.50 5.66
C ARG A 232 -30.60 7.53 6.35
N ILE A 233 -30.31 7.14 7.57
CA ILE A 233 -31.16 6.25 8.38
C ILE A 233 -31.82 6.98 9.55
N ALA A 234 -31.32 8.17 9.91
CA ALA A 234 -31.92 9.12 10.85
C ALA A 234 -31.50 10.55 10.45
N PRO A 235 -32.08 11.62 11.01
CA PRO A 235 -31.79 13.00 10.61
C PRO A 235 -30.32 13.34 10.57
N ASP A 236 -29.52 12.87 11.52
CA ASP A 236 -28.10 13.13 11.69
C ASP A 236 -27.21 11.88 11.48
N THR A 237 -27.80 10.77 11.00
CA THR A 237 -27.11 9.48 10.93
C THR A 237 -27.20 8.87 9.53
N GLU A 238 -26.06 8.48 8.99
CA GLU A 238 -25.96 7.76 7.72
C GLU A 238 -25.35 6.37 7.88
N ALA A 239 -25.85 5.40 7.10
CA ALA A 239 -25.25 4.09 6.93
C ALA A 239 -24.54 4.03 5.56
N GLN A 240 -23.35 3.43 5.53
CA GLN A 240 -22.49 3.30 4.37
C GLN A 240 -22.14 1.83 4.19
N VAL A 241 -22.45 1.26 3.05
CA VAL A 241 -22.08 -0.10 2.66
C VAL A 241 -21.08 -0.03 1.52
N THR A 242 -19.98 -0.73 1.64
CA THR A 242 -19.00 -0.89 0.55
C THR A 242 -18.70 -2.35 0.31
N ALA A 243 -18.58 -2.73 -0.96
CA ALA A 243 -18.09 -4.03 -1.36
C ALA A 243 -17.10 -3.86 -2.51
N THR A 244 -15.99 -4.60 -2.48
CA THR A 244 -14.96 -4.59 -3.53
C THR A 244 -14.61 -6.03 -3.85
N ALA A 245 -14.49 -6.35 -5.14
CA ALA A 245 -13.93 -7.62 -5.60
C ALA A 245 -12.84 -7.33 -6.61
N PHE A 246 -11.78 -8.13 -6.62
CA PHE A 246 -10.71 -8.00 -7.61
C PHE A 246 -10.10 -9.35 -7.99
N THR A 247 -9.53 -9.38 -9.18
CA THR A 247 -8.67 -10.46 -9.68
C THR A 247 -7.46 -9.86 -10.38
N ASP A 248 -6.33 -10.54 -10.25
CA ASP A 248 -5.04 -10.12 -10.77
C ASP A 248 -4.25 -11.35 -11.19
N SER A 249 -3.89 -11.43 -12.44
CA SER A 249 -3.07 -12.50 -13.02
C SER A 249 -1.91 -11.89 -13.78
N ARG A 250 -0.69 -12.33 -13.49
CA ARG A 250 0.53 -11.88 -14.17
C ARG A 250 1.54 -12.99 -14.33
N GLU A 251 2.30 -12.94 -15.43
CA GLU A 251 3.53 -13.69 -15.58
C GLU A 251 4.73 -12.79 -15.28
N ARG A 252 5.89 -13.39 -15.03
CA ARG A 252 7.11 -12.64 -14.71
C ARG A 252 8.23 -12.90 -15.73
N GLY A 253 7.84 -13.22 -16.96
CA GLY A 253 8.76 -13.28 -18.10
C GLY A 253 9.52 -14.59 -18.29
N THR A 254 9.12 -15.67 -17.61
CA THR A 254 9.64 -17.03 -17.86
C THR A 254 8.53 -18.07 -17.67
N GLU A 255 8.77 -19.32 -18.07
CA GLU A 255 7.91 -20.42 -17.62
C GLU A 255 7.94 -20.56 -16.10
N PHE A 256 6.87 -21.10 -15.54
CA PHE A 256 6.72 -21.32 -14.10
C PHE A 256 6.96 -20.05 -13.25
N SER A 257 6.44 -18.92 -13.73
CA SER A 257 6.55 -17.64 -13.02
C SER A 257 5.21 -16.89 -12.90
N ARG A 258 4.10 -17.60 -13.08
CA ARG A 258 2.75 -17.02 -12.98
C ARG A 258 2.38 -16.75 -11.55
N ASN A 259 1.71 -15.61 -11.33
CA ASN A 259 1.08 -15.24 -10.06
C ASN A 259 -0.39 -14.96 -10.30
N THR A 260 -1.26 -15.34 -9.36
CA THR A 260 -2.63 -14.86 -9.31
C THR A 260 -2.96 -14.33 -7.92
N SER A 261 -3.77 -13.30 -7.83
CA SER A 261 -4.29 -12.77 -6.58
C SER A 261 -5.75 -12.39 -6.78
N GLU A 262 -6.59 -12.78 -5.86
CA GLU A 262 -8.01 -12.46 -5.89
C GLU A 262 -8.52 -12.15 -4.48
N GLY A 263 -9.60 -11.40 -4.37
CA GLY A 263 -10.16 -11.09 -3.07
C GLY A 263 -11.49 -10.37 -3.14
N VAL A 264 -12.19 -10.43 -2.00
CA VAL A 264 -13.44 -9.72 -1.76
C VAL A 264 -13.36 -9.03 -0.41
N ASP A 265 -13.77 -7.76 -0.38
CA ASP A 265 -13.93 -6.96 0.82
C ASP A 265 -15.38 -6.52 0.96
N ALA A 266 -15.90 -6.53 2.17
CA ALA A 266 -17.17 -5.92 2.51
C ALA A 266 -17.04 -5.13 3.81
N ALA A 267 -17.67 -3.95 3.87
CA ALA A 267 -17.69 -3.13 5.07
C ALA A 267 -19.04 -2.43 5.24
N LEU A 268 -19.44 -2.29 6.49
CA LEU A 268 -20.55 -1.47 6.94
C LEU A 268 -20.03 -0.43 7.91
N ARG A 269 -20.28 0.86 7.61
CA ARG A 269 -20.00 1.98 8.50
C ARG A 269 -21.30 2.73 8.78
N VAL A 270 -21.54 3.06 10.04
CA VAL A 270 -22.62 3.94 10.47
C VAL A 270 -21.99 5.15 11.13
N VAL A 271 -22.42 6.36 10.74
CA VAL A 271 -21.88 7.63 11.25
C VAL A 271 -23.02 8.50 11.73
N GLY A 272 -23.00 8.86 13.02
CA GLY A 272 -23.87 9.85 13.63
C GLY A 272 -23.15 11.18 13.83
N ARG A 273 -23.80 12.28 13.42
CA ARG A 273 -23.24 13.65 13.47
C ARG A 273 -24.08 14.61 14.31
N GLY A 274 -24.88 14.06 15.23
CA GLY A 274 -25.61 14.87 16.21
C GLY A 274 -24.71 15.51 17.24
N THR A 275 -25.28 15.91 18.38
CA THR A 275 -24.54 16.55 19.49
C THR A 275 -23.33 15.71 19.92
N TRP A 276 -23.49 14.39 20.02
CA TRP A 276 -22.43 13.43 20.13
C TRP A 276 -22.10 12.89 18.74
N GLY A 277 -20.89 13.17 18.26
CA GLY A 277 -20.40 12.49 17.07
C GLY A 277 -20.04 11.04 17.41
N TRP A 278 -20.40 10.09 16.55
CA TRP A 278 -20.01 8.70 16.73
C TRP A 278 -19.92 7.97 15.39
N GLN A 279 -19.10 6.93 15.36
CA GLN A 279 -19.13 5.99 14.22
C GLN A 279 -18.86 4.56 14.66
N ALA A 280 -19.47 3.63 13.93
CA ALA A 280 -19.23 2.21 14.05
C ALA A 280 -18.87 1.64 12.67
N LEU A 281 -17.82 0.86 12.60
CA LEU A 281 -17.33 0.19 11.39
C LEU A 281 -17.18 -1.30 11.67
N ALA A 282 -17.64 -2.14 10.74
CA ALA A 282 -17.34 -3.58 10.71
C ALA A 282 -16.92 -3.95 9.28
N TYR A 283 -15.95 -4.86 9.14
CA TYR A 283 -15.48 -5.30 7.84
C TYR A 283 -14.99 -6.73 7.83
N VAL A 284 -15.00 -7.33 6.64
CA VAL A 284 -14.40 -8.64 6.34
C VAL A 284 -13.66 -8.56 5.01
N GLN A 285 -12.55 -9.27 4.93
CA GLN A 285 -11.68 -9.36 3.75
C GLN A 285 -11.30 -10.80 3.52
N THR A 286 -11.43 -11.28 2.31
CA THR A 286 -10.94 -12.60 1.90
C THR A 286 -9.93 -12.43 0.78
N ARG A 287 -8.88 -13.22 0.81
CA ARG A 287 -7.80 -13.22 -0.19
C ARG A 287 -7.45 -14.65 -0.54
N ASN A 288 -7.06 -14.84 -1.78
CA ASN A 288 -6.32 -16.01 -2.21
C ASN A 288 -5.18 -15.59 -3.14
N PHE A 289 -4.05 -16.24 -2.99
CA PHE A 289 -2.84 -15.95 -3.76
C PHE A 289 -2.20 -17.25 -4.23
N THR A 290 -1.75 -17.27 -5.49
CA THR A 290 -0.92 -18.35 -6.05
C THR A 290 0.35 -17.79 -6.65
N SER A 291 1.44 -18.57 -6.67
CA SER A 291 2.69 -18.17 -7.31
C SER A 291 3.54 -19.37 -7.66
N ASP A 292 3.97 -19.45 -8.91
CA ASP A 292 4.96 -20.40 -9.37
C ASP A 292 6.38 -19.80 -9.36
N PHE A 293 7.38 -20.65 -9.12
CA PHE A 293 8.78 -20.27 -9.11
C PHE A 293 9.62 -21.24 -9.92
N ALA A 294 10.54 -20.68 -10.70
CA ALA A 294 11.50 -21.42 -11.50
C ALA A 294 12.94 -21.14 -11.10
N ALA A 295 13.79 -22.15 -11.21
CA ALA A 295 15.21 -21.99 -11.32
C ALA A 295 15.59 -21.82 -12.80
N ILE A 296 16.38 -20.79 -13.09
CA ILE A 296 16.89 -20.50 -14.43
C ILE A 296 18.38 -20.81 -14.44
N ASN A 297 18.84 -21.59 -15.42
CA ASN A 297 20.27 -21.89 -15.54
C ASN A 297 21.08 -20.64 -15.94
N ALA A 298 22.38 -20.65 -15.72
CA ALA A 298 23.26 -19.49 -15.96
C ALA A 298 23.20 -18.97 -17.40
N ALA A 299 23.08 -19.85 -18.38
CA ALA A 299 22.96 -19.48 -19.80
C ALA A 299 21.54 -19.02 -20.19
N ARG A 300 20.58 -19.06 -19.27
CA ARG A 300 19.16 -18.71 -19.48
C ARG A 300 18.52 -19.45 -20.66
N THR A 301 18.84 -20.74 -20.79
CA THR A 301 18.30 -21.62 -21.84
C THR A 301 17.23 -22.58 -21.33
N THR A 302 17.17 -22.78 -20.01
CA THR A 302 16.19 -23.69 -19.37
C THR A 302 15.60 -23.06 -18.12
N ALA A 303 14.29 -23.24 -17.96
CA ALA A 303 13.53 -22.93 -16.76
C ALA A 303 13.03 -24.25 -16.15
N THR A 304 13.25 -24.46 -14.85
CA THR A 304 12.79 -25.65 -14.15
C THR A 304 11.95 -25.24 -12.95
N GLN A 305 10.74 -25.77 -12.84
CA GLN A 305 9.86 -25.47 -11.71
C GLN A 305 10.48 -25.96 -10.40
N THR A 306 10.48 -25.10 -9.38
CA THR A 306 11.07 -25.39 -8.07
C THR A 306 10.03 -25.36 -6.95
N LEU A 307 8.98 -24.56 -7.13
CA LEU A 307 7.90 -24.39 -6.16
C LEU A 307 6.63 -23.97 -6.90
N ALA A 308 5.50 -24.54 -6.49
CA ALA A 308 4.16 -24.09 -6.83
C ALA A 308 3.42 -23.78 -5.53
N GLN A 309 3.29 -22.50 -5.22
CA GLN A 309 2.40 -21.99 -4.18
C GLN A 309 1.00 -21.94 -4.80
N TYR A 310 0.27 -23.05 -4.71
CA TYR A 310 -0.95 -23.25 -5.47
C TYR A 310 -2.21 -22.69 -4.80
N ASP A 311 -2.12 -22.34 -3.50
CA ASP A 311 -3.24 -21.83 -2.73
C ASP A 311 -2.73 -21.13 -1.47
N THR A 312 -3.20 -19.91 -1.22
CA THR A 312 -2.86 -19.15 -0.01
C THR A 312 -4.09 -18.41 0.48
N PRO A 313 -5.07 -19.15 1.04
CA PRO A 313 -6.27 -18.54 1.60
C PRO A 313 -5.94 -17.72 2.83
N ALA A 314 -6.47 -16.50 2.86
CA ALA A 314 -6.32 -15.61 4.01
C ALA A 314 -7.63 -14.83 4.26
N THR A 315 -7.92 -14.59 5.53
CA THR A 315 -9.10 -13.84 5.96
C THR A 315 -8.71 -12.82 7.01
N GLY A 316 -9.17 -11.60 6.82
CA GLY A 316 -9.11 -10.53 7.81
C GLY A 316 -10.52 -10.07 8.15
N TRP A 317 -10.80 -9.80 9.42
CA TRP A 317 -12.00 -9.12 9.83
C TRP A 317 -11.73 -8.21 11.01
N GLY A 318 -12.55 -7.20 11.19
CA GLY A 318 -12.40 -6.27 12.29
C GLY A 318 -13.59 -5.34 12.45
N GLY A 319 -13.50 -4.54 13.48
CA GLY A 319 -14.47 -3.51 13.79
C GLY A 319 -13.83 -2.36 14.55
N ARG A 320 -14.45 -1.20 14.49
CA ARG A 320 -14.02 0.03 15.15
C ARG A 320 -15.24 0.82 15.62
N LEU A 321 -15.20 1.26 16.86
CA LEU A 321 -16.18 2.15 17.45
C LEU A 321 -15.48 3.44 17.91
N GLU A 322 -16.09 4.57 17.63
CA GLU A 322 -15.58 5.88 18.03
C GLU A 322 -16.71 6.77 18.53
N ILE A 323 -16.42 7.58 19.53
CA ILE A 323 -17.29 8.63 20.02
C ILE A 323 -16.51 9.95 20.13
N ALA A 324 -17.19 11.03 19.78
CA ALA A 324 -16.69 12.41 19.91
C ALA A 324 -17.68 13.20 20.77
N PRO A 325 -17.44 13.28 22.10
CA PRO A 325 -18.32 14.03 22.99
C PRO A 325 -18.25 15.53 22.69
N PRO A 326 -19.33 16.28 22.90
CA PRO A 326 -19.33 17.73 22.76
C PRO A 326 -18.58 18.33 23.96
N LEU A 327 -17.40 18.85 23.69
CA LEU A 327 -16.61 19.61 24.66
C LEU A 327 -16.70 21.11 24.35
N GLY A 328 -16.26 21.96 25.27
CA GLY A 328 -16.27 23.42 25.09
C GLY A 328 -15.46 23.88 23.85
N SER A 329 -15.61 25.12 23.48
CA SER A 329 -14.94 25.68 22.30
C SER A 329 -13.43 25.45 22.32
N GLY A 330 -12.88 25.02 21.18
CA GLY A 330 -11.44 24.80 21.02
C GLY A 330 -10.93 23.43 21.49
N ILE A 331 -11.75 22.58 22.11
CA ILE A 331 -11.35 21.22 22.52
C ILE A 331 -12.15 20.20 21.73
N THR A 332 -11.46 19.29 21.08
CA THR A 332 -12.05 18.13 20.43
C THR A 332 -11.45 16.87 21.05
N LEU A 333 -12.28 15.91 21.41
CA LEU A 333 -11.86 14.61 21.94
C LEU A 333 -12.51 13.51 21.12
N ARG A 334 -11.76 12.48 20.82
CA ARG A 334 -12.23 11.26 20.21
C ARG A 334 -11.77 10.08 21.05
N LEU A 335 -12.69 9.24 21.44
CA LEU A 335 -12.43 8.00 22.18
C LEU A 335 -12.87 6.83 21.31
N GLY A 336 -12.14 5.74 21.34
CA GLY A 336 -12.55 4.59 20.57
C GLY A 336 -11.89 3.29 20.98
N ALA A 337 -12.43 2.23 20.37
CA ALA A 337 -11.94 0.87 20.47
C ALA A 337 -11.99 0.21 19.10
N ASP A 338 -11.03 -0.65 18.82
CA ASP A 338 -11.05 -1.48 17.62
C ASP A 338 -10.50 -2.88 17.86
N THR A 339 -10.82 -3.78 16.94
CA THR A 339 -10.24 -5.12 16.86
C THR A 339 -9.95 -5.49 15.43
N ARG A 340 -8.85 -6.21 15.21
CA ARG A 340 -8.47 -6.77 13.91
C ARG A 340 -7.98 -8.19 14.10
N GLN A 341 -8.57 -9.13 13.36
CA GLN A 341 -8.23 -10.56 13.40
C GLN A 341 -7.82 -11.01 12.00
N LEU A 342 -6.66 -11.66 11.89
CA LEU A 342 -6.09 -12.15 10.64
C LEU A 342 -5.83 -13.64 10.77
N SER A 343 -6.16 -14.39 9.72
CA SER A 343 -5.80 -15.80 9.59
C SER A 343 -5.36 -16.10 8.17
N GLY A 344 -4.42 -17.00 8.00
CA GLY A 344 -3.96 -17.39 6.68
C GLY A 344 -3.03 -18.57 6.71
N GLN A 345 -2.95 -19.25 5.59
CA GLN A 345 -2.12 -20.42 5.37
C GLN A 345 -1.63 -20.41 3.92
N THR A 346 -0.41 -20.81 3.69
CA THR A 346 0.10 -21.13 2.36
C THR A 346 0.16 -22.62 2.17
N ASN A 347 -0.22 -23.09 0.98
CA ASN A 347 -0.14 -24.49 0.54
C ASN A 347 0.81 -24.55 -0.67
N GLU A 348 1.88 -25.32 -0.58
CA GLU A 348 2.96 -25.34 -1.54
C GLU A 348 3.37 -26.74 -1.93
N LEU A 349 3.48 -27.01 -3.24
CA LEU A 349 4.20 -28.15 -3.78
C LEU A 349 5.64 -27.73 -4.05
N PHE A 350 6.60 -28.46 -3.51
CA PHE A 350 8.01 -28.07 -3.62
C PHE A 350 8.96 -29.29 -3.72
N THR A 351 10.22 -29.02 -3.98
CA THR A 351 11.24 -29.99 -4.32
C THR A 351 10.79 -30.83 -5.53
N PHE A 352 11.04 -30.27 -6.70
CA PHE A 352 10.71 -30.94 -7.96
C PHE A 352 11.84 -31.86 -8.42
N VAL A 353 11.51 -33.12 -8.75
CA VAL A 353 12.41 -34.12 -9.34
C VAL A 353 11.80 -34.59 -10.65
N ALA A 354 12.55 -34.46 -11.73
CA ALA A 354 12.06 -34.75 -13.09
C ALA A 354 10.71 -34.08 -13.43
N GLY A 355 10.56 -32.82 -13.02
CA GLY A 355 9.35 -32.01 -13.26
C GLY A 355 8.16 -32.36 -12.36
N ARG A 356 8.30 -33.23 -11.38
CA ARG A 356 7.23 -33.62 -10.44
C ARG A 356 7.56 -33.20 -9.03
N PRO A 357 6.62 -32.57 -8.30
CA PRO A 357 6.83 -32.25 -6.90
C PRO A 357 6.85 -33.54 -6.07
N ILE A 358 7.69 -33.58 -5.07
CA ILE A 358 7.79 -34.72 -4.15
C ILE A 358 7.39 -34.37 -2.72
N ARG A 359 7.12 -33.10 -2.43
CA ARG A 359 6.74 -32.61 -1.11
C ARG A 359 5.60 -31.61 -1.16
N LEU A 360 4.77 -31.67 -0.13
CA LEU A 360 3.74 -30.69 0.21
C LEU A 360 4.18 -29.92 1.46
N ARG A 361 3.96 -28.60 1.47
CA ARG A 361 4.13 -27.74 2.64
C ARG A 361 2.84 -26.98 2.92
N GLU A 362 2.52 -26.90 4.21
CA GLU A 362 1.48 -26.05 4.78
C GLU A 362 2.12 -25.19 5.88
N ALA A 363 1.98 -23.86 5.78
CA ALA A 363 2.51 -22.94 6.78
C ALA A 363 1.54 -21.79 7.02
N GLY A 364 1.28 -21.44 8.29
CA GLY A 364 0.36 -20.37 8.62
C GLY A 364 -0.02 -20.31 10.08
N GLY A 365 -1.03 -19.54 10.41
CA GLY A 365 -1.49 -19.28 11.78
C GLY A 365 -2.55 -18.21 11.83
N ARG A 366 -2.65 -17.54 12.99
CA ARG A 366 -3.57 -16.44 13.26
C ARG A 366 -2.87 -15.34 14.04
N THR A 367 -3.22 -14.08 13.74
CA THR A 367 -2.84 -12.94 14.56
C THR A 367 -4.06 -12.09 14.87
N GLY A 368 -4.09 -11.48 16.04
CA GLY A 368 -5.15 -10.59 16.45
C GLY A 368 -4.62 -9.41 17.24
N THR A 369 -5.27 -8.26 17.08
CA THR A 369 -5.03 -7.06 17.87
C THR A 369 -6.37 -6.49 18.34
N THR A 370 -6.40 -5.95 19.55
CA THR A 370 -7.54 -5.19 20.08
C THR A 370 -6.98 -3.98 20.81
N GLY A 371 -7.51 -2.80 20.56
CA GLY A 371 -6.97 -1.57 21.12
C GLY A 371 -8.05 -0.64 21.64
N LEU A 372 -7.65 0.15 22.65
CA LEU A 372 -8.39 1.30 23.15
C LEU A 372 -7.57 2.55 22.89
N PHE A 373 -8.20 3.63 22.44
CA PHE A 373 -7.49 4.88 22.14
C PHE A 373 -8.27 6.11 22.53
N ALA A 374 -7.53 7.18 22.77
CA ALA A 374 -8.02 8.54 22.92
C ALA A 374 -7.19 9.46 22.04
N ASP A 375 -7.83 10.40 21.34
CA ASP A 375 -7.19 11.44 20.54
C ASP A 375 -7.84 12.78 20.84
N ALA A 376 -7.07 13.73 21.37
CA ALA A 376 -7.52 15.04 21.79
C ALA A 376 -6.81 16.14 21.02
N SER A 377 -7.53 17.20 20.65
CA SER A 377 -6.99 18.41 20.05
C SER A 377 -7.45 19.63 20.82
N LEU A 378 -6.54 20.59 20.99
CA LEU A 378 -6.79 21.88 21.58
C LEU A 378 -6.45 22.99 20.60
N GLU A 379 -7.38 23.89 20.32
CA GLU A 379 -7.16 25.14 19.58
C GLU A 379 -7.27 26.34 20.56
N ALA A 380 -6.17 27.03 20.76
CA ALA A 380 -6.10 28.18 21.68
C ALA A 380 -5.35 29.34 21.01
N GLY A 381 -6.08 30.26 20.40
CA GLY A 381 -5.51 31.40 19.70
C GLY A 381 -4.61 30.99 18.53
N ILE A 382 -3.29 31.21 18.63
CA ILE A 382 -2.31 30.86 17.61
C ILE A 382 -1.78 29.44 17.76
N VAL A 383 -2.18 28.69 18.79
CA VAL A 383 -1.65 27.36 19.13
C VAL A 383 -2.70 26.30 18.85
N THR A 384 -2.31 25.26 18.14
CA THR A 384 -3.05 24.00 18.01
C THR A 384 -2.17 22.88 18.56
N ALA A 385 -2.68 22.14 19.54
CA ALA A 385 -2.00 21.00 20.13
C ALA A 385 -2.81 19.73 19.91
N THR A 386 -2.14 18.59 19.78
CA THR A 386 -2.77 17.27 19.72
C THR A 386 -2.04 16.29 20.62
N LEU A 387 -2.81 15.39 21.22
CA LEU A 387 -2.31 14.29 22.03
C LEU A 387 -3.17 13.05 21.77
N ALA A 388 -2.54 11.98 21.28
CA ALA A 388 -3.18 10.68 21.18
C ALA A 388 -2.43 9.65 22.02
N ALA A 389 -3.18 8.76 22.66
CA ALA A 389 -2.67 7.65 23.43
C ALA A 389 -3.49 6.39 23.10
N ARG A 390 -2.81 5.25 23.06
CA ARG A 390 -3.42 3.98 22.71
C ARG A 390 -2.74 2.82 23.42
N LEU A 391 -3.53 1.85 23.86
CA LEU A 391 -3.09 0.58 24.39
C LEU A 391 -3.66 -0.54 23.52
N ASP A 392 -2.78 -1.36 22.96
CA ASP A 392 -3.12 -2.52 22.15
C ASP A 392 -2.73 -3.81 22.85
N TRP A 393 -3.63 -4.78 22.86
CA TRP A 393 -3.36 -6.19 23.18
C TRP A 393 -3.23 -6.98 21.89
N TRP A 394 -2.19 -7.79 21.78
CA TRP A 394 -1.96 -8.62 20.60
C TRP A 394 -1.76 -10.10 20.95
N ALA A 395 -2.10 -10.95 19.99
CA ALA A 395 -1.87 -12.38 20.10
C ALA A 395 -1.48 -12.98 18.74
N ILE A 396 -0.56 -13.95 18.78
CA ILE A 396 -0.14 -14.82 17.67
C ILE A 396 -0.48 -16.24 18.09
N ARG A 397 -1.30 -16.95 17.30
CA ARG A 397 -1.86 -18.25 17.70
C ARG A 397 -1.82 -19.26 16.57
N ASN A 398 -1.84 -20.55 16.95
CA ASN A 398 -1.98 -21.68 16.04
C ASN A 398 -0.89 -21.70 14.94
N GLY A 399 0.30 -21.22 15.23
CA GLY A 399 1.42 -21.21 14.30
C GLY A 399 1.86 -22.62 13.92
N ARG A 400 2.02 -22.90 12.63
CA ARG A 400 2.45 -24.21 12.15
C ARG A 400 3.30 -24.15 10.88
N LEU A 401 4.18 -25.14 10.73
CA LEU A 401 4.87 -25.50 9.49
C LEU A 401 4.87 -27.02 9.40
N LEU A 402 4.12 -27.55 8.44
CA LEU A 402 3.96 -28.97 8.19
C LEU A 402 4.49 -29.28 6.79
N GLU A 403 5.35 -30.29 6.66
CA GLU A 403 5.83 -30.77 5.38
C GLU A 403 5.63 -32.27 5.28
N THR A 404 5.11 -32.74 4.15
CA THR A 404 4.76 -34.14 3.91
C THR A 404 5.40 -34.63 2.64
N THR A 405 5.88 -35.86 2.62
CA THR A 405 6.36 -36.57 1.43
C THR A 405 5.16 -37.07 0.64
N LEU A 406 4.96 -36.59 -0.61
CA LEU A 406 3.76 -36.89 -1.39
C LEU A 406 3.56 -38.37 -1.71
N ALA A 407 4.66 -39.10 -1.99
CA ALA A 407 4.58 -40.52 -2.36
C ALA A 407 4.08 -41.44 -1.24
N THR A 408 4.33 -41.08 0.01
CA THR A 408 4.05 -41.94 1.17
C THR A 408 3.05 -41.34 2.16
N GLY A 409 2.77 -40.04 2.03
CA GLY A 409 2.02 -39.28 3.05
C GLY A 409 2.78 -39.12 4.37
N ALA A 410 4.03 -39.58 4.44
CA ALA A 410 4.81 -39.51 5.69
C ALA A 410 5.21 -38.07 6.01
N PRO A 411 5.10 -37.63 7.28
CA PRO A 411 5.56 -36.32 7.70
C PRO A 411 7.08 -36.19 7.53
N PHE A 412 7.53 -35.07 6.97
CA PHE A 412 8.92 -34.69 6.83
C PHE A 412 9.33 -33.66 7.86
N THR A 413 8.49 -32.64 8.04
CA THR A 413 8.62 -31.62 9.07
C THR A 413 7.28 -31.45 9.77
N THR A 414 7.27 -31.44 11.11
CA THR A 414 6.05 -31.17 11.88
C THR A 414 6.42 -30.19 12.99
N LEU A 415 6.20 -28.90 12.73
CA LEU A 415 6.44 -27.84 13.70
C LEU A 415 5.10 -27.19 14.05
N ARG A 416 4.83 -27.12 15.35
CA ARG A 416 3.75 -26.35 15.95
C ARG A 416 4.38 -25.36 16.93
N PHE A 417 4.08 -24.12 16.77
CA PHE A 417 4.70 -23.03 17.53
C PHE A 417 3.80 -22.66 18.70
N ALA A 418 4.40 -22.33 19.82
CA ALA A 418 3.68 -21.86 21.00
C ALA A 418 2.95 -20.54 20.69
N ASP A 419 1.76 -20.40 21.25
CA ASP A 419 1.02 -19.14 21.20
C ASP A 419 1.79 -18.06 21.97
N ARG A 420 1.73 -16.84 21.46
CA ARG A 420 2.38 -15.65 22.04
C ARG A 420 1.38 -14.52 22.12
N SER A 421 1.50 -13.69 23.14
CA SER A 421 0.69 -12.49 23.32
C SER A 421 1.50 -11.41 24.03
N GLY A 422 1.00 -10.21 23.99
CA GLY A 422 1.59 -9.07 24.68
C GLY A 422 0.75 -7.82 24.50
N GLU A 423 1.30 -6.72 24.95
CA GLU A 423 0.67 -5.41 24.89
C GLU A 423 1.66 -4.36 24.41
N GLU A 424 1.14 -3.35 23.72
CA GLU A 424 1.93 -2.25 23.17
C GLU A 424 1.22 -0.92 23.51
N PHE A 425 1.98 -0.04 24.14
CA PHE A 425 1.55 1.34 24.34
C PHE A 425 2.11 2.22 23.22
N THR A 426 1.24 2.97 22.56
CA THR A 426 1.60 3.91 21.49
C THR A 426 0.93 5.25 21.71
N GLY A 427 1.43 6.27 21.04
CA GLY A 427 0.88 7.60 21.13
C GLY A 427 1.56 8.58 20.21
N ARG A 428 0.99 9.75 20.13
CA ARG A 428 1.58 10.90 19.44
C ARG A 428 1.24 12.17 20.19
N ALA A 429 2.16 13.12 20.18
CA ALA A 429 1.92 14.50 20.63
C ALA A 429 2.38 15.43 19.52
N GLY A 430 1.62 16.50 19.27
CA GLY A 430 1.94 17.46 18.23
C GLY A 430 1.59 18.87 18.66
N LEU A 431 2.35 19.83 18.14
CA LEU A 431 2.16 21.26 18.37
C LEU A 431 2.29 22.00 17.04
N ALA A 432 1.30 22.85 16.73
CA ALA A 432 1.37 23.82 15.65
C ALA A 432 1.19 25.22 16.19
N ILE A 433 2.00 26.17 15.73
CA ILE A 433 1.96 27.59 16.14
C ILE A 433 1.84 28.44 14.87
N LYS A 434 0.76 29.18 14.74
CA LYS A 434 0.58 30.19 13.70
C LYS A 434 1.42 31.44 14.08
N ALA A 435 2.72 31.39 13.70
CA ALA A 435 3.67 32.43 14.06
C ALA A 435 3.44 33.75 13.31
N ALA A 436 2.86 33.69 12.11
CA ALA A 436 2.39 34.81 11.30
C ALA A 436 1.31 34.36 10.33
N ASP A 437 0.66 35.31 9.64
CA ASP A 437 -0.26 34.94 8.54
C ASP A 437 0.50 34.20 7.43
N GLY A 438 -0.02 33.03 7.11
CA GLY A 438 0.63 32.11 6.15
C GLY A 438 1.91 31.44 6.65
N PHE A 439 2.29 31.56 7.93
CA PHE A 439 3.47 30.88 8.48
C PHE A 439 3.14 30.09 9.73
N ILE A 440 3.24 28.76 9.64
CA ILE A 440 2.94 27.82 10.71
C ILE A 440 4.20 27.03 11.04
N LEU A 441 4.61 27.05 12.29
CA LEU A 441 5.62 26.15 12.86
C LEU A 441 4.92 24.91 13.41
N ARG A 442 5.53 23.74 13.26
CA ARG A 442 4.99 22.48 13.80
C ARG A 442 6.08 21.57 14.33
N SER A 443 5.71 20.75 15.31
CA SER A 443 6.55 19.67 15.81
C SER A 443 5.68 18.52 16.29
N ALA A 444 6.18 17.29 16.17
CA ALA A 444 5.51 16.12 16.68
C ALA A 444 6.51 15.10 17.24
N ALA A 445 6.04 14.31 18.21
CA ALA A 445 6.72 13.13 18.72
C ALA A 445 5.73 11.98 18.69
N TYR A 446 6.19 10.76 18.39
CA TYR A 446 5.31 9.62 18.20
C TYR A 446 6.00 8.31 18.49
N ARG A 447 5.17 7.32 18.84
CA ARG A 447 5.54 5.90 18.91
C ARG A 447 4.53 5.08 18.16
N GLY A 448 5.01 4.15 17.33
CA GLY A 448 4.19 3.23 16.54
C GLY A 448 4.73 1.81 16.57
N TRP A 449 3.94 0.84 16.09
CA TRP A 449 4.31 -0.55 16.09
C TRP A 449 3.63 -1.38 14.98
N ARG A 450 4.18 -2.59 14.73
CA ARG A 450 3.65 -3.57 13.79
C ARG A 450 3.91 -4.99 14.28
N LEU A 451 2.94 -5.89 14.16
CA LEU A 451 3.17 -7.33 14.31
C LEU A 451 3.93 -7.89 13.10
N PRO A 452 4.78 -8.93 13.29
CA PRO A 452 5.22 -9.77 12.20
C PRO A 452 4.03 -10.40 11.48
N THR A 453 4.08 -10.51 10.16
CA THR A 453 3.05 -11.17 9.36
C THR A 453 3.16 -12.70 9.46
N LEU A 454 2.07 -13.42 9.13
CA LEU A 454 2.08 -14.88 9.09
C LEU A 454 3.13 -15.44 8.10
N ASN A 455 3.32 -14.72 6.97
CA ASN A 455 4.36 -15.02 6.01
C ASN A 455 5.77 -14.88 6.60
N GLU A 456 6.04 -13.84 7.39
CA GLU A 456 7.34 -13.64 8.05
C GLU A 456 7.60 -14.68 9.13
N LEU A 457 6.60 -15.05 9.90
CA LEU A 457 6.71 -15.99 11.02
C LEU A 457 6.90 -17.44 10.56
N TYR A 458 6.18 -17.90 9.53
CA TYR A 458 6.00 -19.33 9.33
C TYR A 458 6.41 -19.85 7.96
N ARG A 459 6.49 -18.99 6.91
CA ARG A 459 6.77 -19.44 5.56
C ARG A 459 8.25 -19.28 5.17
N PRO A 460 9.05 -20.35 5.03
CA PRO A 460 10.34 -20.29 4.33
C PRO A 460 10.09 -20.11 2.82
N PHE A 461 10.96 -19.36 2.13
CA PHE A 461 10.80 -19.14 0.69
C PHE A 461 12.13 -19.16 -0.05
N ARG A 462 12.06 -19.29 -1.38
CA ARG A 462 13.20 -19.22 -2.29
C ARG A 462 12.95 -18.24 -3.42
N VAL A 463 14.02 -17.56 -3.83
CA VAL A 463 14.03 -16.71 -5.03
C VAL A 463 15.31 -17.06 -5.79
N GLY A 464 15.16 -17.76 -6.91
CA GLY A 464 16.30 -18.32 -7.61
C GLY A 464 17.12 -19.30 -6.73
N PRO A 465 18.45 -19.13 -6.63
CA PRO A 465 19.29 -19.96 -5.78
C PRO A 465 19.21 -19.59 -4.29
N ASP A 466 18.74 -18.39 -3.96
CA ASP A 466 18.66 -17.87 -2.61
C ASP A 466 17.50 -18.50 -1.83
N ALA A 467 17.73 -18.83 -0.57
CA ALA A 467 16.74 -19.38 0.33
C ALA A 467 16.66 -18.58 1.64
N THR A 468 15.45 -18.27 2.08
CA THR A 468 15.18 -17.52 3.31
C THR A 468 14.35 -18.37 4.27
N ALA A 469 14.89 -18.66 5.45
CA ALA A 469 14.16 -19.33 6.53
C ALA A 469 13.18 -18.35 7.21
N ALA A 470 12.02 -18.87 7.59
CA ALA A 470 11.07 -18.20 8.46
C ALA A 470 11.61 -18.15 9.91
N ASN A 471 10.99 -17.31 10.74
CA ASN A 471 11.32 -17.22 12.16
C ASN A 471 10.06 -16.96 12.99
N ALA A 472 9.59 -17.99 13.67
CA ALA A 472 8.40 -17.90 14.53
C ALA A 472 8.61 -17.06 15.80
N LEU A 473 9.87 -16.71 16.12
CA LEU A 473 10.25 -15.95 17.32
C LEU A 473 10.38 -14.44 17.07
N LEU A 474 10.05 -13.97 15.86
CA LEU A 474 10.13 -12.53 15.56
C LEU A 474 9.29 -11.70 16.53
N ASN A 475 9.90 -10.67 17.09
CA ASN A 475 9.23 -9.66 17.91
C ASN A 475 8.48 -8.64 17.04
N PRO A 476 7.48 -7.93 17.60
CA PRO A 476 6.90 -6.76 16.95
C PRO A 476 7.97 -5.68 16.66
N GLU A 477 7.87 -5.03 15.51
CA GLU A 477 8.67 -3.83 15.21
C GLU A 477 8.07 -2.62 15.93
N ARG A 478 8.92 -1.73 16.46
CA ARG A 478 8.52 -0.51 17.18
C ARG A 478 9.28 0.69 16.64
N VAL A 479 8.60 1.78 16.34
CA VAL A 479 9.23 3.05 15.96
C VAL A 479 9.00 4.08 17.05
N THR A 480 10.04 4.84 17.37
CA THR A 480 9.96 6.11 18.12
C THR A 480 10.57 7.18 17.25
N GLY A 481 9.88 8.30 17.10
CA GLY A 481 10.33 9.38 16.25
C GLY A 481 9.90 10.75 16.70
N VAL A 482 10.61 11.74 16.20
CA VAL A 482 10.30 13.16 16.37
C VAL A 482 10.43 13.85 15.02
N ASP A 483 9.61 14.86 14.81
CA ASP A 483 9.78 15.76 13.67
C ASP A 483 9.50 17.21 14.05
N ALA A 484 10.10 18.13 13.29
CA ALA A 484 9.87 19.55 13.38
C ALA A 484 9.92 20.17 11.99
N GLY A 485 9.10 21.17 11.76
CA GLY A 485 9.04 21.80 10.46
C GLY A 485 8.20 23.05 10.44
N PHE A 486 8.02 23.58 9.24
CA PHE A 486 7.15 24.73 9.03
C PHE A 486 6.37 24.57 7.72
N THR A 487 5.28 25.33 7.63
CA THR A 487 4.54 25.55 6.40
C THR A 487 4.47 27.06 6.15
N LEU A 488 4.90 27.46 4.95
CA LEU A 488 4.85 28.85 4.48
C LEU A 488 3.86 28.92 3.32
N SER A 489 2.86 29.79 3.46
CA SER A 489 1.84 30.10 2.44
C SER A 489 1.86 31.61 2.16
N PRO A 490 2.82 32.09 1.35
CA PRO A 490 3.06 33.53 1.15
C PRO A 490 1.94 34.23 0.38
N ALA A 491 1.13 33.47 -0.36
CA ALA A 491 -0.02 33.95 -1.09
C ALA A 491 -1.05 32.81 -1.25
N ALA A 492 -2.29 33.18 -1.56
CA ALA A 492 -3.34 32.20 -1.85
C ALA A 492 -2.91 31.26 -2.99
N GLY A 493 -3.06 29.97 -2.77
CA GLY A 493 -2.68 28.92 -3.75
C GLY A 493 -1.19 28.57 -3.77
N ILE A 494 -0.33 29.17 -2.94
CA ILE A 494 1.09 28.80 -2.81
C ILE A 494 1.35 28.24 -1.43
N SER A 495 1.97 27.08 -1.34
CA SER A 495 2.36 26.44 -0.08
C SER A 495 3.71 25.75 -0.22
N ILE A 496 4.56 25.91 0.79
CA ILE A 496 5.86 25.24 0.92
C ILE A 496 5.95 24.70 2.35
N GLY A 497 6.05 23.39 2.48
CA GLY A 497 6.27 22.69 3.74
C GLY A 497 7.67 22.11 3.81
N VAL A 498 8.37 22.29 4.92
CA VAL A 498 9.66 21.65 5.21
C VAL A 498 9.55 20.91 6.52
N THR A 499 10.04 19.67 6.58
CA THR A 499 10.06 18.85 7.79
C THR A 499 11.39 18.16 7.92
N ALA A 500 12.06 18.32 9.05
CA ALA A 500 13.18 17.49 9.48
C ALA A 500 12.68 16.45 10.47
N PHE A 501 13.23 15.24 10.45
CA PHE A 501 12.79 14.16 11.32
C PHE A 501 13.94 13.24 11.72
N TRP A 502 13.74 12.57 12.84
CA TRP A 502 14.54 11.44 13.30
C TRP A 502 13.63 10.32 13.76
N ASN A 503 13.95 9.09 13.32
CA ASN A 503 13.25 7.86 13.69
C ASN A 503 14.24 6.80 14.15
N ARG A 504 13.87 6.05 15.17
CA ARG A 504 14.51 4.81 15.57
C ARG A 504 13.46 3.70 15.58
N MET A 505 13.72 2.66 14.79
CA MET A 505 12.87 1.48 14.71
C MET A 505 13.58 0.29 15.34
N ASP A 506 13.19 -0.07 16.54
CA ASP A 506 13.71 -1.22 17.29
C ASP A 506 13.06 -2.52 16.80
N ASP A 507 13.74 -3.64 17.01
CA ASP A 507 13.31 -4.98 16.55
C ASP A 507 13.03 -5.04 15.04
N THR A 508 13.77 -4.31 14.22
CA THR A 508 13.56 -4.22 12.76
C THR A 508 13.68 -5.59 12.09
N ILE A 509 12.62 -6.04 11.44
CA ILE A 509 12.61 -7.33 10.73
C ILE A 509 13.32 -7.18 9.38
N ALA A 510 14.37 -7.99 9.18
CA ALA A 510 15.13 -8.07 7.94
C ALA A 510 15.44 -9.51 7.54
N ASN A 511 15.73 -9.72 6.25
CA ASN A 511 16.25 -10.98 5.74
C ASN A 511 17.79 -10.92 5.88
N VAL A 512 18.33 -11.53 6.94
CA VAL A 512 19.75 -11.47 7.28
C VAL A 512 20.50 -12.62 6.64
N THR A 513 21.51 -12.33 5.83
CA THR A 513 22.38 -13.33 5.23
C THR A 513 23.23 -14.01 6.31
N GLN A 514 23.10 -15.32 6.43
CA GLN A 514 23.78 -16.18 7.42
C GLN A 514 24.84 -17.08 6.81
N GLY A 515 24.80 -17.30 5.49
CA GLY A 515 25.74 -18.16 4.80
C GLY A 515 25.52 -18.21 3.30
N ALA A 516 26.43 -18.89 2.61
CA ALA A 516 26.38 -19.09 1.17
C ALA A 516 26.48 -20.59 0.85
N GLY A 517 25.79 -21.02 -0.22
CA GLY A 517 25.90 -22.36 -0.74
C GLY A 517 27.23 -22.60 -1.49
N PRO A 518 27.57 -23.90 -1.77
CA PRO A 518 26.72 -25.06 -1.58
C PRO A 518 26.69 -25.57 -0.15
N GLY A 519 25.53 -25.92 0.36
CA GLY A 519 25.36 -26.45 1.72
C GLY A 519 23.91 -26.71 2.11
N THR A 520 23.70 -27.48 3.18
CA THR A 520 22.37 -27.73 3.75
C THR A 520 22.19 -26.87 4.99
N PHE A 521 21.12 -26.07 5.02
CA PHE A 521 20.83 -25.10 6.07
C PHE A 521 19.48 -25.37 6.73
N THR A 522 19.40 -25.06 8.02
CA THR A 522 18.19 -25.27 8.82
C THR A 522 17.00 -24.48 8.27
N GLY A 523 15.84 -25.11 8.21
CA GLY A 523 14.57 -24.50 7.80
C GLY A 523 14.41 -24.27 6.30
N VAL A 524 15.45 -24.48 5.46
CA VAL A 524 15.37 -24.32 3.99
C VAL A 524 15.96 -25.51 3.21
N GLY A 525 16.75 -26.39 3.84
CA GLY A 525 17.42 -27.51 3.16
C GLY A 525 18.62 -27.05 2.31
N PHE A 526 18.89 -27.74 1.19
CA PHE A 526 20.07 -27.50 0.36
C PHE A 526 19.99 -26.16 -0.39
N VAL A 527 21.04 -25.36 -0.29
CA VAL A 527 21.28 -24.13 -1.08
C VAL A 527 22.43 -24.42 -2.02
N ALA A 528 22.21 -24.19 -3.32
CA ALA A 528 23.20 -24.45 -4.36
C ALA A 528 24.36 -23.44 -4.33
N ALA A 529 25.47 -23.77 -5.03
CA ALA A 529 26.56 -22.84 -5.24
C ALA A 529 26.09 -21.52 -5.86
N GLY A 530 26.56 -20.39 -5.33
CA GLY A 530 26.15 -19.04 -5.73
C GLY A 530 24.82 -18.56 -5.13
N GLY A 531 24.12 -19.41 -4.35
CA GLY A 531 22.95 -19.01 -3.58
C GLY A 531 23.31 -18.58 -2.16
N LEU A 532 22.47 -17.73 -1.57
CA LEU A 532 22.59 -17.24 -0.20
C LEU A 532 21.57 -17.93 0.70
N TYR A 533 22.00 -18.30 1.89
CA TYR A 533 21.11 -18.67 2.99
C TYR A 533 20.84 -17.44 3.85
N ARG A 534 19.57 -17.10 3.99
CA ARG A 534 19.10 -16.01 4.84
C ARG A 534 18.13 -16.53 5.89
N GLN A 535 17.99 -15.79 6.97
CA GLN A 535 16.94 -15.98 7.95
C GLN A 535 16.29 -14.63 8.26
N ARG A 536 14.98 -14.63 8.47
CA ARG A 536 14.31 -13.46 9.03
C ARG A 536 14.71 -13.27 10.48
N GLN A 537 15.20 -12.09 10.82
CA GLN A 537 15.65 -11.74 12.17
C GLN A 537 15.21 -10.34 12.53
N ASN A 538 15.08 -10.08 13.82
CA ASN A 538 15.03 -8.73 14.35
C ASN A 538 16.46 -8.19 14.45
N LEU A 539 16.73 -7.08 13.80
CA LEU A 539 17.93 -6.27 14.05
C LEU A 539 17.71 -5.44 15.31
N ASP A 540 18.79 -5.03 15.99
CA ASP A 540 18.68 -4.22 17.20
C ASP A 540 17.90 -2.92 16.94
N ALA A 541 18.27 -2.19 15.86
CA ALA A 541 17.50 -1.04 15.39
C ALA A 541 17.81 -0.66 13.94
N LEU A 542 16.93 0.15 13.35
CA LEU A 542 17.18 1.00 12.19
C LEU A 542 17.01 2.45 12.62
N GLU A 543 18.06 3.25 12.52
CA GLU A 543 18.04 4.69 12.79
C GLU A 543 17.98 5.45 11.47
N VAL A 544 17.07 6.41 11.37
CA VAL A 544 16.89 7.24 10.17
C VAL A 544 16.74 8.68 10.58
N TRP A 545 17.58 9.55 10.07
CA TRP A 545 17.33 10.98 10.06
C TRP A 545 17.13 11.46 8.64
N GLY A 546 16.41 12.53 8.47
CA GLY A 546 16.16 13.06 7.14
C GLY A 546 15.34 14.34 7.15
N TRP A 547 15.08 14.83 5.96
CA TRP A 547 14.21 15.97 5.74
C TRP A 547 13.40 15.82 4.46
N GLU A 548 12.26 16.47 4.45
CA GLU A 548 11.25 16.43 3.40
C GLU A 548 10.82 17.85 3.05
N VAL A 549 10.59 18.09 1.77
CA VAL A 549 10.00 19.32 1.25
C VAL A 549 8.79 18.97 0.40
N ASP A 550 7.69 19.63 0.63
CA ASP A 550 6.51 19.58 -0.21
C ASP A 550 6.17 21.01 -0.65
N ALA A 551 5.99 21.23 -1.94
CA ALA A 551 5.68 22.55 -2.50
C ALA A 551 4.52 22.44 -3.49
N SER A 552 3.63 23.40 -3.47
CA SER A 552 2.55 23.56 -4.45
C SER A 552 2.31 25.02 -4.76
N ALA A 553 1.95 25.31 -6.03
CA ALA A 553 1.55 26.62 -6.45
C ALA A 553 0.43 26.51 -7.51
N LYS A 554 -0.65 27.25 -7.33
CA LYS A 554 -1.73 27.39 -8.32
C LYS A 554 -1.75 28.81 -8.87
N LEU A 555 -1.41 28.94 -10.15
CA LEU A 555 -1.22 30.20 -10.85
C LEU A 555 -2.20 30.23 -12.06
N GLY A 556 -3.43 30.65 -11.82
CA GLY A 556 -4.50 30.58 -12.83
C GLY A 556 -4.77 29.13 -13.27
N ASP A 557 -4.56 28.86 -14.55
CA ASP A 557 -4.76 27.54 -15.17
C ASP A 557 -3.58 26.57 -14.96
N ILE A 558 -2.49 27.03 -14.34
CA ILE A 558 -1.29 26.23 -14.09
C ILE A 558 -1.22 25.86 -12.61
N ALA A 559 -1.03 24.57 -12.33
CA ALA A 559 -0.69 24.09 -11.01
C ALA A 559 0.70 23.43 -11.05
N LEU A 560 1.57 23.86 -10.13
CA LEU A 560 2.89 23.30 -9.91
C LEU A 560 2.89 22.52 -8.60
N ARG A 561 3.63 21.42 -8.57
CA ARG A 561 3.85 20.64 -7.38
C ARG A 561 5.27 20.09 -7.35
N GLY A 562 5.80 19.94 -6.16
CA GLY A 562 7.11 19.34 -5.95
C GLY A 562 7.16 18.63 -4.62
N SER A 563 7.85 17.53 -4.56
CA SER A 563 8.19 16.85 -3.33
C SER A 563 9.63 16.36 -3.38
N PHE A 564 10.33 16.47 -2.28
CA PHE A 564 11.71 16.04 -2.13
C PHE A 564 11.89 15.39 -0.77
N SER A 565 12.64 14.30 -0.73
CA SER A 565 13.03 13.63 0.50
C SER A 565 14.49 13.20 0.42
N GLN A 566 15.22 13.49 1.50
CA GLN A 566 16.56 12.94 1.72
C GLN A 566 16.61 12.27 3.07
N VAL A 567 17.12 11.03 3.09
CA VAL A 567 17.19 10.19 4.29
C VAL A 567 18.58 9.57 4.42
N ASP A 568 19.01 9.35 5.66
CA ASP A 568 20.23 8.61 5.98
C ASP A 568 19.90 7.45 6.95
N PRO A 569 19.48 6.30 6.42
CA PRO A 569 19.13 5.13 7.21
C PRO A 569 20.38 4.32 7.55
N THR A 570 20.53 3.95 8.80
CA THR A 570 21.67 3.18 9.33
C THR A 570 21.19 2.03 10.19
N ILE A 571 21.60 0.81 9.87
CA ILE A 571 21.32 -0.41 10.63
C ILE A 571 22.19 -0.42 11.91
N ARG A 572 21.56 -0.80 13.04
CA ARG A 572 22.23 -1.19 14.29
C ARG A 572 21.97 -2.68 14.50
N ALA A 573 23.04 -3.45 14.59
CA ALA A 573 22.93 -4.89 14.70
C ALA A 573 24.09 -5.50 15.48
N THR A 574 23.77 -6.52 16.28
CA THR A 574 24.70 -7.33 17.06
C THR A 574 24.48 -8.82 16.76
N GLY A 575 25.22 -9.70 17.44
CA GLY A 575 25.06 -11.16 17.34
C GLY A 575 25.23 -11.67 15.91
N ALA A 576 24.30 -12.48 15.44
CA ALA A 576 24.35 -13.09 14.10
C ALA A 576 24.23 -12.07 12.96
N ALA A 577 23.67 -10.90 13.21
CA ALA A 577 23.54 -9.82 12.25
C ALA A 577 24.63 -8.73 12.34
N ALA A 578 25.66 -8.92 13.19
CA ALA A 578 26.69 -7.91 13.50
C ALA A 578 27.39 -7.35 12.24
N LEU A 579 27.53 -8.15 11.17
CA LEU A 579 28.13 -7.71 9.90
C LEU A 579 27.30 -6.64 9.18
N LEU A 580 26.02 -6.48 9.52
CA LEU A 580 25.14 -5.47 8.95
C LEU A 580 25.23 -4.12 9.69
N ASN A 581 25.91 -4.07 10.85
CA ASN A 581 26.01 -2.87 11.65
C ASN A 581 26.67 -1.72 10.88
N GLY A 582 26.02 -0.56 10.82
CA GLY A 582 26.48 0.60 10.05
C GLY A 582 26.12 0.57 8.56
N LEU A 583 25.59 -0.54 8.04
CA LEU A 583 25.14 -0.63 6.66
C LEU A 583 23.76 0.04 6.47
N ARG A 584 23.39 0.27 5.21
CA ARG A 584 22.06 0.77 4.82
C ARG A 584 21.09 -0.40 4.62
N PRO A 585 19.82 -0.25 4.97
CA PRO A 585 18.83 -1.27 4.62
C PRO A 585 18.68 -1.41 3.11
N ALA A 586 18.47 -2.63 2.65
CA ALA A 586 18.17 -2.91 1.25
C ALA A 586 16.91 -2.16 0.77
N GLN A 587 16.81 -1.91 -0.53
CA GLN A 587 15.64 -1.29 -1.19
C GLN A 587 15.26 0.09 -0.60
N THR A 588 16.25 0.85 -0.12
CA THR A 588 16.03 2.15 0.51
C THR A 588 16.90 3.22 -0.16
N PRO A 589 16.34 4.01 -1.08
CA PRO A 589 17.08 5.12 -1.70
C PRO A 589 17.28 6.26 -0.71
N ARG A 590 18.42 6.96 -0.80
CA ARG A 590 18.69 8.14 0.04
C ARG A 590 17.90 9.37 -0.38
N THR A 591 17.61 9.49 -1.67
CA THR A 591 16.97 10.69 -2.23
C THR A 591 15.86 10.27 -3.16
N ASN A 592 14.68 10.87 -2.98
CA ASN A 592 13.56 10.83 -3.89
C ASN A 592 13.10 12.25 -4.20
N LEU A 593 12.78 12.50 -5.47
CA LEU A 593 12.24 13.77 -5.93
C LEU A 593 11.07 13.51 -6.87
N SER A 594 10.00 14.26 -6.74
CA SER A 594 8.94 14.36 -7.72
C SER A 594 8.64 15.83 -7.99
N ALA A 595 8.48 16.20 -9.25
CA ALA A 595 8.03 17.52 -9.65
C ALA A 595 7.00 17.40 -10.77
N GLY A 596 5.94 18.17 -10.71
CA GLY A 596 4.86 18.10 -11.68
C GLY A 596 4.29 19.47 -12.05
N ILE A 597 3.78 19.54 -13.26
CA ILE A 597 3.03 20.67 -13.81
C ILE A 597 1.71 20.17 -14.37
N ASP A 598 0.63 20.82 -14.01
CA ASP A 598 -0.70 20.59 -14.58
C ASP A 598 -1.19 21.89 -15.21
N TYR A 599 -1.68 21.82 -16.43
CA TYR A 599 -2.36 22.90 -17.15
C TYR A 599 -3.81 22.51 -17.41
N SER A 600 -4.75 23.39 -17.07
CA SER A 600 -6.19 23.17 -17.20
C SER A 600 -6.83 24.29 -18.03
N GLY A 601 -6.59 24.26 -19.36
CA GLY A 601 -7.15 25.24 -20.28
C GLY A 601 -8.46 24.81 -20.94
N ARG A 602 -9.10 25.73 -21.70
CA ARG A 602 -10.34 25.44 -22.40
C ARG A 602 -10.18 24.49 -23.59
N LEU A 603 -9.05 24.58 -24.31
CA LEU A 603 -8.79 23.79 -25.52
C LEU A 603 -8.20 22.42 -25.20
N PHE A 604 -7.42 22.34 -24.16
CA PHE A 604 -6.83 21.08 -23.68
C PHE A 604 -6.42 21.21 -22.22
N SER A 605 -6.26 20.07 -21.58
CA SER A 605 -5.58 19.95 -20.30
C SER A 605 -4.36 19.05 -20.46
N ALA A 606 -3.26 19.37 -19.80
CA ALA A 606 -2.03 18.59 -19.86
C ALA A 606 -1.39 18.46 -18.48
N SER A 607 -0.73 17.34 -18.25
CA SER A 607 0.02 17.09 -17.02
C SER A 607 1.35 16.44 -17.37
N ALA A 608 2.42 16.85 -16.71
CA ALA A 608 3.70 16.19 -16.78
C ALA A 608 4.28 16.04 -15.37
N THR A 609 4.91 14.88 -15.10
CA THR A 609 5.54 14.59 -13.81
C THR A 609 6.90 13.97 -14.04
N VAL A 610 7.95 14.56 -13.49
CA VAL A 610 9.28 13.97 -13.40
C VAL A 610 9.47 13.36 -12.02
N ARG A 611 10.05 12.14 -11.97
CA ARG A 611 10.40 11.45 -10.72
C ARG A 611 11.85 10.98 -10.80
N HIS A 612 12.61 11.30 -9.77
CA HIS A 612 13.97 10.82 -9.60
C HIS A 612 14.08 9.97 -8.34
N ILE A 613 14.67 8.78 -8.48
CA ILE A 613 14.98 7.88 -7.39
C ILE A 613 16.48 7.64 -7.40
N ALA A 614 17.16 7.97 -6.31
CA ALA A 614 18.60 7.73 -6.17
C ALA A 614 18.93 6.24 -6.16
N SER A 615 20.21 5.89 -6.31
CA SER A 615 20.70 4.53 -6.19
C SER A 615 20.35 3.92 -4.82
N GLN A 616 20.14 2.61 -4.80
CA GLN A 616 19.85 1.84 -3.59
C GLN A 616 20.49 0.46 -3.64
N PHE A 617 20.67 -0.18 -2.51
CA PHE A 617 21.18 -1.54 -2.48
C PHE A 617 20.06 -2.56 -2.69
N GLU A 618 20.36 -3.63 -3.42
CA GLU A 618 19.47 -4.77 -3.63
C GLU A 618 19.49 -5.72 -2.43
N ASP A 619 20.61 -5.87 -1.77
CA ASP A 619 20.89 -6.84 -0.72
C ASP A 619 21.23 -6.20 0.63
N ASP A 620 21.11 -7.00 1.68
CA ASP A 620 21.38 -6.61 3.05
C ASP A 620 22.86 -6.28 3.32
N GLN A 621 23.78 -6.86 2.54
CA GLN A 621 25.22 -6.68 2.70
C GLN A 621 25.79 -5.47 1.94
N ASN A 622 24.93 -4.70 1.26
CA ASN A 622 25.30 -3.56 0.41
C ASN A 622 26.30 -3.92 -0.71
N SER A 623 26.29 -5.15 -1.17
CA SER A 623 27.19 -5.64 -2.20
C SER A 623 26.73 -5.37 -3.63
N ARG A 624 25.42 -5.20 -3.84
CA ARG A 624 24.79 -4.98 -5.14
C ARG A 624 23.96 -3.70 -5.11
N SER A 625 24.20 -2.81 -6.05
CA SER A 625 23.52 -1.52 -6.16
C SER A 625 22.65 -1.45 -7.40
N LEU A 626 21.41 -1.02 -7.24
CA LEU A 626 20.53 -0.59 -8.33
C LEU A 626 20.84 0.88 -8.67
N ALA A 627 21.00 1.19 -9.95
CA ALA A 627 21.32 2.54 -10.41
C ALA A 627 20.19 3.54 -10.07
N ALA A 628 20.54 4.82 -9.97
CA ALA A 628 19.57 5.90 -9.94
C ALA A 628 18.80 5.95 -11.26
N ALA A 629 17.55 6.43 -11.21
CA ALA A 629 16.70 6.55 -12.39
C ALA A 629 15.85 7.81 -12.35
N THR A 630 15.62 8.41 -13.53
CA THR A 630 14.74 9.57 -13.69
C THR A 630 13.70 9.29 -14.75
N MET A 631 12.45 9.27 -14.36
CA MET A 631 11.32 8.99 -15.25
C MET A 631 10.47 10.24 -15.46
N VAL A 632 9.87 10.34 -16.63
CA VAL A 632 8.88 11.39 -16.95
C VAL A 632 7.62 10.73 -17.47
N ASP A 633 6.50 11.06 -16.85
CA ASP A 633 5.17 10.67 -17.30
C ASP A 633 4.38 11.90 -17.74
N ALA A 634 3.51 11.75 -18.74
CA ALA A 634 2.67 12.84 -19.21
C ALA A 634 1.26 12.39 -19.60
N LEU A 635 0.33 13.32 -19.51
CA LEU A 635 -1.07 13.18 -19.93
C LEU A 635 -1.48 14.41 -20.75
N LEU A 636 -2.24 14.18 -21.81
CA LEU A 636 -2.93 15.21 -22.60
C LEU A 636 -4.42 14.82 -22.74
N LEU A 637 -5.29 15.75 -22.44
CA LEU A 637 -6.73 15.63 -22.63
C LEU A 637 -7.21 16.73 -23.57
N VAL A 638 -7.87 16.34 -24.66
CA VAL A 638 -8.43 17.28 -25.63
C VAL A 638 -9.95 17.11 -25.67
N PRO A 639 -10.73 18.06 -25.12
CA PRO A 639 -12.17 18.02 -25.19
C PRO A 639 -12.64 18.02 -26.65
N VAL A 640 -13.55 17.12 -27.03
CA VAL A 640 -14.09 16.99 -28.37
C VAL A 640 -15.54 17.49 -28.40
N ILE A 641 -16.33 17.04 -27.45
CA ILE A 641 -17.69 17.47 -27.19
C ILE A 641 -17.90 17.55 -25.68
N LYS A 642 -19.01 18.17 -25.25
CA LYS A 642 -19.35 18.27 -23.83
C LYS A 642 -19.34 16.88 -23.19
N GLY A 643 -18.55 16.70 -22.13
CA GLY A 643 -18.44 15.47 -21.37
C GLY A 643 -17.56 14.38 -22.03
N VAL A 644 -16.92 14.64 -23.20
CA VAL A 644 -16.02 13.68 -23.86
C VAL A 644 -14.71 14.34 -24.24
N ALA A 645 -13.59 13.72 -23.87
CA ALA A 645 -12.25 14.15 -24.26
C ALA A 645 -11.45 12.98 -24.85
N LEU A 646 -10.62 13.27 -25.84
CA LEU A 646 -9.56 12.37 -26.26
C LEU A 646 -8.43 12.38 -25.21
N GLU A 647 -7.85 11.23 -24.98
CA GLU A 647 -6.78 11.03 -24.00
C GLU A 647 -5.52 10.50 -24.69
N GLY A 648 -4.39 11.17 -24.47
CA GLY A 648 -3.05 10.66 -24.75
C GLY A 648 -2.25 10.59 -23.47
N ARG A 649 -1.66 9.42 -23.15
CA ARG A 649 -0.79 9.24 -21.98
C ARG A 649 0.54 8.62 -22.39
N VAL A 650 1.59 8.97 -21.70
CA VAL A 650 2.87 8.29 -21.82
C VAL A 650 3.48 8.08 -20.43
N GLU A 651 3.88 6.86 -20.15
CA GLU A 651 4.64 6.47 -18.98
C GLU A 651 6.09 6.23 -19.42
N ASN A 652 7.05 6.71 -18.62
CA ASN A 652 8.48 6.62 -18.92
C ASN A 652 8.83 7.17 -20.33
N LEU A 653 8.51 8.45 -20.57
CA LEU A 653 8.60 9.12 -21.88
C LEU A 653 9.95 8.92 -22.57
N PHE A 654 11.05 8.92 -21.85
CA PHE A 654 12.42 8.82 -22.39
C PHE A 654 12.94 7.37 -22.44
N ASP A 655 12.12 6.37 -22.11
CA ASP A 655 12.48 4.93 -22.07
C ASP A 655 13.67 4.62 -21.16
N GLU A 656 13.75 5.30 -20.01
CA GLU A 656 14.79 5.06 -19.01
C GLU A 656 14.81 3.59 -18.58
N GLU A 657 15.99 2.95 -18.52
CA GLU A 657 16.17 1.60 -18.01
C GLU A 657 16.19 1.61 -16.48
N VAL A 658 15.01 1.65 -15.86
CA VAL A 658 14.89 1.59 -14.41
C VAL A 658 15.20 0.18 -13.93
N GLN A 659 16.28 0.00 -13.19
CA GLN A 659 16.65 -1.29 -12.60
C GLN A 659 15.70 -1.61 -11.44
N ALA A 660 14.92 -2.68 -11.59
CA ALA A 660 13.94 -3.15 -10.61
C ALA A 660 14.51 -4.22 -9.66
N ALA A 661 15.44 -5.02 -10.15
CA ALA A 661 16.15 -6.03 -9.36
C ALA A 661 17.53 -6.35 -9.99
N LEU A 662 18.44 -6.87 -9.16
CA LEU A 662 19.76 -7.34 -9.56
C LEU A 662 20.07 -8.66 -8.83
N SER A 663 20.12 -9.77 -9.58
CA SER A 663 20.43 -11.07 -9.01
C SER A 663 21.91 -11.20 -8.59
N GLY A 664 22.23 -12.21 -7.77
CA GLY A 664 23.62 -12.54 -7.42
C GLY A 664 24.51 -12.90 -8.61
N ALA A 665 23.92 -13.37 -9.72
CA ALA A 665 24.61 -13.66 -10.97
C ALA A 665 24.76 -12.43 -11.90
N GLY A 666 24.41 -11.22 -11.43
CA GLY A 666 24.52 -9.99 -12.24
C GLY A 666 23.40 -9.80 -13.27
N VAL A 667 22.33 -10.60 -13.21
CA VAL A 667 21.18 -10.44 -14.11
C VAL A 667 20.31 -9.29 -13.63
N VAL A 668 20.08 -8.32 -14.50
CA VAL A 668 19.28 -7.11 -14.21
C VAL A 668 17.85 -7.30 -14.71
N GLU A 669 16.88 -7.06 -13.83
CA GLU A 669 15.49 -6.86 -14.20
C GLU A 669 15.20 -5.36 -14.33
N ARG A 670 14.46 -4.96 -15.37
CA ARG A 670 14.00 -3.58 -15.55
C ARG A 670 12.52 -3.43 -15.15
N ALA A 671 12.15 -2.25 -14.70
CA ALA A 671 10.77 -1.83 -14.58
C ALA A 671 10.16 -1.49 -15.96
N LEU A 672 8.92 -0.97 -15.96
CA LEU A 672 8.16 -0.66 -17.16
C LEU A 672 8.94 0.22 -18.16
N PRO A 673 9.11 -0.23 -19.42
CA PRO A 673 9.65 0.61 -20.49
C PRO A 673 8.60 1.65 -20.92
N ARG A 674 9.00 2.59 -21.78
CA ARG A 674 8.07 3.56 -22.36
C ARG A 674 6.78 2.88 -22.83
N THR A 675 5.66 3.40 -22.35
CA THR A 675 4.32 2.90 -22.69
C THR A 675 3.46 4.09 -23.09
N VAL A 676 2.98 4.07 -24.33
CA VAL A 676 2.10 5.10 -24.89
C VAL A 676 0.67 4.56 -24.91
N TRP A 677 -0.28 5.42 -24.57
CA TRP A 677 -1.70 5.13 -24.52
C TRP A 677 -2.48 6.19 -25.30
N VAL A 678 -3.47 5.76 -26.05
CA VAL A 678 -4.44 6.62 -26.73
C VAL A 678 -5.84 6.13 -26.43
N GLY A 679 -6.72 7.05 -26.08
CA GLY A 679 -8.05 6.67 -25.62
C GLY A 679 -9.03 7.82 -25.56
N ALA A 680 -10.10 7.57 -24.83
CA ALA A 680 -11.14 8.55 -24.57
C ALA A 680 -11.56 8.54 -23.09
N ARG A 681 -11.95 9.70 -22.61
CA ARG A 681 -12.48 9.91 -21.26
C ARG A 681 -13.87 10.53 -21.37
N ILE A 682 -14.80 10.02 -20.57
CA ILE A 682 -16.16 10.54 -20.47
C ILE A 682 -16.46 11.01 -19.04
N SER A 683 -17.28 12.06 -18.90
CA SER A 683 -17.69 12.62 -17.61
C SER A 683 -18.97 13.44 -17.80
N PHE A 684 -20.09 12.94 -17.23
CA PHE A 684 -21.43 13.53 -17.32
C PHE A 684 -22.06 13.68 -15.93
#